data_a2262c749954b74ca8ec4ba354904630
#
_entry.id   a2262c749954b74ca8ec4ba354904630
#
_cell.length_a   1.000
_cell.length_b   1.000
_cell.length_c   1.000
_cell.angle_alpha   90.00
_cell.angle_beta   90.00
_cell.angle_gamma   90.00
#
_symmetry.space_group_name_H-M   'P 1'
#
loop_
_entity.id
_entity.type
_entity.pdbx_description
1 polymer ?
#
loop_
_entity_poly.entity_id
_entity_poly.type
_entity_poly.pdbx_seq_one_letter_code
_entity_poly.pdbx_strand_id
1 'polypeptide(L)'
;MKKKVIMAAFAMIATLATAQNPYLPLWEHLPDGEPRVFEDPDNPGKMRAYIIGSHDLTYTAYCGPDIRMWSAPVEDLTQWRDEGPIFTYFVNGQWDTMFAPDLVETVDKATGKKTYWLYPHSRGWRRVPMVCKGDRPDGPFTPVNLNADGTACVDGSLIDFDPSVFVENITNKKDPDYAKGFRAYVFYGFRHSTAYELDQDNMYGVRPGTQVRDYFIPASERYGVIRDPEGTQYPALYKGQNPGDFNFFEASSIRQVGNKYVMVFSGYSGPEYGQGSTNSALRYAYGDTPLGPWRAGGVLVDSRGIVPNEDGLHLVGMNAAHNTHGSIQEINGQWYVFYHRPPRGFGFARQAMVAPIKIEWDKKPVAKGGKVRIVAYDPYAKNNEWTAKASDGMEYTGAEVTSEGFHIFGLPPYSFYSAGYACYMSDQRWLQDNFDVWNNGMILASVPNGGVVGFKYFGFGGLAQDTKGIKAFAGTQNGDGTQLFIALASKGKGAARIRVMLDGPYANSTWNGKEIAVLDVDANASKEVRYYNVKVPAVEGLTGKHAIYLKVEGEGNEGLVDIYGLGFAKSDKKFPDNTPMLLPEVKITVDGKEIAIPKMPVFSTNKNGYTDLCHYQTYAPLTDKSVIKVNVKGPVKYEVGKITDGRATVKCTHLILGKEKIFLIN
;
A
#
# COMPACT_ATOMS: atom_id res chain seq x y z
N MET A 1 27.78 -26.93 17.64
CA MET A 1 28.06 -25.53 18.04
C MET A 1 27.90 -24.52 16.89
N LYS A 2 28.28 -24.83 15.63
CA LYS A 2 28.15 -23.87 14.49
C LYS A 2 26.69 -23.48 14.12
N LYS A 3 25.70 -24.37 14.36
CA LYS A 3 24.27 -24.07 14.08
C LYS A 3 23.62 -23.06 15.04
N LYS A 4 24.12 -22.95 16.28
CA LYS A 4 23.57 -21.97 17.27
C LYS A 4 24.02 -20.53 17.04
N VAL A 5 25.20 -20.32 16.42
CA VAL A 5 25.74 -18.98 16.14
C VAL A 5 24.98 -18.30 15.00
N ILE A 6 24.55 -19.07 13.99
CA ILE A 6 23.78 -18.53 12.87
C ILE A 6 22.37 -18.09 13.31
N MET A 7 21.73 -18.84 14.22
CA MET A 7 20.43 -18.44 14.76
C MET A 7 20.49 -17.18 15.62
N ALA A 8 21.59 -16.93 16.34
CA ALA A 8 21.73 -15.74 17.17
C ALA A 8 21.95 -14.46 16.34
N ALA A 9 22.63 -14.55 15.19
CA ALA A 9 22.77 -13.41 14.26
C ALA A 9 21.43 -13.05 13.58
N PHE A 10 20.59 -14.03 13.26
CA PHE A 10 19.26 -13.81 12.70
C PHE A 10 18.25 -13.24 13.72
N ALA A 11 18.33 -13.64 14.99
CA ALA A 11 17.43 -13.14 16.03
C ALA A 11 17.59 -11.62 16.29
N MET A 12 18.76 -11.03 15.99
CA MET A 12 18.97 -9.59 16.10
C MET A 12 18.46 -8.78 14.90
N ILE A 13 18.25 -9.42 13.74
CA ILE A 13 17.70 -8.78 12.54
C ILE A 13 16.16 -8.79 12.56
N ALA A 14 15.56 -9.67 13.35
CA ALA A 14 14.12 -9.98 13.30
C ALA A 14 13.19 -9.01 14.05
N THR A 15 13.67 -7.93 14.64
CA THR A 15 12.83 -7.08 15.50
C THR A 15 12.56 -5.68 14.97
N LEU A 16 12.81 -5.37 13.71
CA LEU A 16 12.57 -4.03 13.19
C LEU A 16 11.61 -4.01 12.02
N ALA A 17 10.43 -3.53 12.36
CA ALA A 17 9.57 -2.61 11.64
C ALA A 17 9.06 -3.01 10.26
N THR A 18 7.83 -3.33 10.22
CA THR A 18 6.92 -3.17 9.08
C THR A 18 6.52 -1.69 9.01
N ALA A 19 6.98 -0.92 8.06
CA ALA A 19 6.47 0.40 7.67
C ALA A 19 7.22 0.99 6.47
N GLN A 20 8.10 0.18 5.88
CA GLN A 20 8.70 0.45 4.59
C GLN A 20 7.67 0.16 3.48
N ASN A 21 7.83 0.77 2.32
CA ASN A 21 6.93 0.52 1.19
C ASN A 21 7.23 -0.78 0.44
N PRO A 22 6.22 -1.66 0.29
CA PRO A 22 4.85 -1.56 0.84
C PRO A 22 4.84 -1.50 2.36
N TYR A 23 3.95 -0.68 2.96
CA TYR A 23 3.96 -0.50 4.42
C TYR A 23 3.24 -1.61 5.19
N LEU A 24 2.44 -2.43 4.53
CA LEU A 24 1.92 -3.69 5.05
C LEU A 24 2.89 -4.84 4.71
N PRO A 25 2.79 -5.98 5.38
CA PRO A 25 3.61 -7.13 5.04
C PRO A 25 3.54 -7.49 3.56
N LEU A 26 4.66 -7.92 2.95
CA LEU A 26 4.74 -8.22 1.51
C LEU A 26 3.75 -9.27 1.01
N TRP A 27 3.21 -10.07 1.90
CA TRP A 27 2.17 -11.04 1.59
C TRP A 27 0.76 -10.47 1.63
N GLU A 28 0.59 -9.26 2.18
CA GLU A 28 -0.70 -8.60 2.22
C GLU A 28 -0.94 -7.84 0.91
N HIS A 29 -2.09 -8.07 0.34
CA HIS A 29 -2.51 -7.41 -0.89
C HIS A 29 -3.81 -6.65 -0.64
N LEU A 30 -3.67 -5.47 -0.05
CA LEU A 30 -4.76 -4.58 0.30
C LEU A 30 -4.74 -3.37 -0.64
N PRO A 31 -5.40 -3.47 -1.81
CA PRO A 31 -5.60 -2.32 -2.70
C PRO A 31 -6.74 -1.43 -2.23
N ASP A 32 -6.92 -0.34 -2.95
CA ASP A 32 -8.04 0.59 -2.80
C ASP A 32 -8.15 1.15 -1.38
N GLY A 33 -6.99 1.32 -0.73
CA GLY A 33 -6.90 1.66 0.67
C GLY A 33 -7.38 3.07 0.97
N GLU A 34 -8.45 3.18 1.77
CA GLU A 34 -8.98 4.45 2.29
C GLU A 34 -8.44 4.67 3.72
N PRO A 35 -7.57 5.69 3.94
CA PRO A 35 -7.02 5.98 5.25
C PRO A 35 -7.99 6.79 6.11
N ARG A 36 -8.10 6.43 7.39
CA ARG A 36 -8.89 7.12 8.40
C ARG A 36 -8.16 7.19 9.72
N VAL A 37 -8.52 8.16 10.57
CA VAL A 37 -8.02 8.26 11.95
C VAL A 37 -9.22 8.30 12.87
N PHE A 38 -9.34 7.29 13.74
CA PHE A 38 -10.39 7.18 14.74
C PHE A 38 -9.81 6.91 16.13
N GLU A 39 -10.61 7.09 17.15
CA GLU A 39 -10.28 6.64 18.49
C GLU A 39 -10.17 5.11 18.52
N ASP A 40 -9.18 4.60 19.25
CA ASP A 40 -9.02 3.16 19.48
C ASP A 40 -10.18 2.65 20.35
N PRO A 41 -11.04 1.77 19.84
CA PRO A 41 -12.22 1.31 20.57
C PRO A 41 -11.88 0.47 21.80
N ASP A 42 -10.66 -0.03 21.91
CA ASP A 42 -10.17 -0.84 23.03
C ASP A 42 -9.32 -0.02 24.00
N ASN A 43 -8.92 1.21 23.63
CA ASN A 43 -8.10 2.11 24.42
C ASN A 43 -8.62 3.56 24.34
N PRO A 44 -9.71 3.90 25.04
CA PRO A 44 -10.32 5.23 24.98
C PRO A 44 -9.33 6.37 25.22
N GLY A 45 -9.43 7.42 24.42
CA GLY A 45 -8.52 8.56 24.42
C GLY A 45 -7.22 8.37 23.63
N LYS A 46 -7.01 7.21 23.01
CA LYS A 46 -5.91 6.95 22.07
C LYS A 46 -6.44 6.98 20.63
N MET A 47 -5.65 7.51 19.73
CA MET A 47 -6.00 7.56 18.31
C MET A 47 -5.23 6.48 17.54
N ARG A 48 -5.88 5.92 16.54
CA ARG A 48 -5.25 4.99 15.59
C ARG A 48 -5.48 5.46 14.15
N ALA A 49 -4.48 5.25 13.32
CA ALA A 49 -4.62 5.30 11.88
C ALA A 49 -5.13 3.94 11.40
N TYR A 50 -6.14 3.95 10.57
CA TYR A 50 -6.74 2.77 9.95
C TYR A 50 -6.56 2.86 8.44
N ILE A 51 -6.36 1.72 7.81
CA ILE A 51 -6.45 1.57 6.36
C ILE A 51 -7.47 0.48 6.07
N ILE A 52 -8.47 0.83 5.30
CA ILE A 52 -9.58 -0.04 4.93
C ILE A 52 -9.53 -0.24 3.41
N GLY A 53 -9.55 -1.46 2.93
CA GLY A 53 -9.43 -1.70 1.50
C GLY A 53 -10.09 -2.98 1.04
N SER A 54 -10.10 -3.15 -0.26
CA SER A 54 -10.34 -4.43 -0.90
C SER A 54 -9.25 -5.43 -0.49
N HIS A 55 -9.46 -6.70 -0.75
CA HIS A 55 -8.47 -7.73 -0.46
C HIS A 55 -8.25 -8.58 -1.72
N ASP A 56 -7.10 -8.40 -2.39
CA ASP A 56 -6.76 -9.23 -3.54
C ASP A 56 -6.43 -10.65 -3.10
N LEU A 57 -7.08 -11.62 -3.73
CA LEU A 57 -6.74 -13.03 -3.54
C LEU A 57 -5.61 -13.39 -4.49
N THR A 58 -4.40 -13.18 -4.06
CA THR A 58 -3.17 -13.29 -4.84
C THR A 58 -3.23 -14.41 -5.90
N TYR A 59 -3.19 -14.02 -7.18
CA TYR A 59 -3.31 -14.85 -8.40
C TYR A 59 -4.62 -15.62 -8.59
N THR A 60 -5.59 -15.43 -7.72
CA THR A 60 -6.87 -16.14 -7.81
C THR A 60 -8.00 -15.23 -8.22
N ALA A 61 -8.10 -14.05 -7.59
CA ALA A 61 -9.15 -13.09 -7.91
C ALA A 61 -8.70 -11.64 -7.70
N TYR A 62 -9.14 -10.79 -8.58
CA TYR A 62 -9.12 -9.34 -8.44
C TYR A 62 -10.19 -8.96 -7.42
N CYS A 63 -9.76 -8.57 -6.24
CA CYS A 63 -10.56 -8.45 -5.03
C CYS A 63 -11.24 -9.77 -4.59
N GLY A 64 -11.31 -9.94 -3.32
CA GLY A 64 -11.93 -11.07 -2.64
C GLY A 64 -13.33 -10.77 -2.12
N PRO A 65 -13.88 -11.65 -1.30
CA PRO A 65 -15.21 -11.49 -0.73
C PRO A 65 -15.23 -10.60 0.52
N ASP A 66 -14.10 -10.10 0.97
CA ASP A 66 -13.96 -9.38 2.22
C ASP A 66 -13.42 -7.95 2.02
N ILE A 67 -13.90 -7.05 2.89
CA ILE A 67 -13.24 -5.78 3.19
C ILE A 67 -12.30 -6.03 4.36
N ARG A 68 -11.03 -5.69 4.18
CA ARG A 68 -10.00 -5.91 5.18
C ARG A 68 -9.51 -4.59 5.78
N MET A 69 -9.09 -4.66 7.04
CA MET A 69 -8.62 -3.50 7.78
C MET A 69 -7.29 -3.79 8.47
N TRP A 70 -6.41 -2.81 8.42
CA TRP A 70 -5.20 -2.74 9.25
C TRP A 70 -5.19 -1.44 10.03
N SER A 71 -4.52 -1.42 11.18
CA SER A 71 -4.41 -0.21 11.99
C SER A 71 -3.06 -0.07 12.69
N ALA A 72 -2.67 1.19 12.98
CA ALA A 72 -1.47 1.50 13.75
C ALA A 72 -1.74 2.64 14.72
N PRO A 73 -1.07 2.70 15.90
CA PRO A 73 -1.11 3.89 16.74
C PRO A 73 -0.61 5.11 15.96
N VAL A 74 -1.27 6.26 16.10
CA VAL A 74 -0.82 7.49 15.39
C VAL A 74 0.58 7.94 15.79
N GLU A 75 1.03 7.53 16.97
CA GLU A 75 2.37 7.83 17.49
C GLU A 75 3.46 6.91 16.94
N ASP A 76 3.09 5.76 16.34
CA ASP A 76 4.04 4.78 15.82
C ASP A 76 3.47 4.03 14.61
N LEU A 77 3.60 4.62 13.42
CA LEU A 77 3.13 4.07 12.16
C LEU A 77 3.99 2.88 11.64
N THR A 78 4.88 2.35 12.47
CA THR A 78 5.60 1.11 12.20
C THR A 78 4.92 -0.12 12.79
N GLN A 79 3.88 0.07 13.61
CA GLN A 79 3.17 -0.96 14.37
C GLN A 79 1.81 -1.30 13.74
N TRP A 80 1.79 -1.60 12.46
CA TRP A 80 0.56 -2.03 11.79
C TRP A 80 0.11 -3.39 12.29
N ARG A 81 -1.16 -3.47 12.71
CA ARG A 81 -1.84 -4.66 13.19
C ARG A 81 -2.95 -5.03 12.22
N ASP A 82 -3.03 -6.30 11.87
CA ASP A 82 -4.14 -6.86 11.11
C ASP A 82 -5.39 -6.93 12.00
N GLU A 83 -6.43 -6.18 11.65
CA GLU A 83 -7.74 -6.26 12.28
C GLU A 83 -8.60 -7.36 11.65
N GLY A 84 -8.16 -7.89 10.51
CA GLY A 84 -8.83 -8.92 9.75
C GLY A 84 -9.95 -8.40 8.85
N PRO A 85 -10.79 -9.29 8.36
CA PRO A 85 -11.99 -8.94 7.64
C PRO A 85 -12.97 -8.21 8.55
N ILE A 86 -13.43 -7.04 8.12
CA ILE A 86 -14.45 -6.26 8.85
C ILE A 86 -15.83 -6.38 8.23
N PHE A 87 -15.92 -6.88 7.01
CA PHE A 87 -17.18 -7.09 6.32
C PHE A 87 -17.05 -8.15 5.23
N THR A 88 -18.05 -9.01 5.12
CA THR A 88 -18.29 -9.94 4.01
C THR A 88 -19.79 -10.04 3.78
N TYR A 89 -20.20 -10.37 2.58
CA TYR A 89 -21.61 -10.53 2.26
C TYR A 89 -21.88 -11.85 1.53
N PHE A 90 -22.74 -12.66 2.14
CA PHE A 90 -23.16 -13.93 1.59
C PHE A 90 -24.65 -13.87 1.27
N VAL A 91 -25.01 -14.06 0.02
CA VAL A 91 -26.39 -13.99 -0.46
C VAL A 91 -26.63 -15.05 -1.54
N ASN A 92 -27.79 -15.69 -1.49
CA ASN A 92 -28.19 -16.71 -2.48
C ASN A 92 -27.16 -17.84 -2.68
N GLY A 93 -26.55 -18.31 -1.59
CA GLY A 93 -25.66 -19.43 -1.61
C GLY A 93 -24.23 -19.14 -2.08
N GLN A 94 -23.85 -17.87 -2.25
CA GLN A 94 -22.49 -17.48 -2.67
C GLN A 94 -22.01 -16.21 -2.01
N TRP A 95 -20.69 -16.08 -1.89
CA TRP A 95 -20.03 -14.86 -1.46
C TRP A 95 -20.03 -13.83 -2.57
N ASP A 96 -20.32 -12.59 -2.21
CA ASP A 96 -20.15 -11.46 -3.10
C ASP A 96 -18.69 -10.97 -3.09
N THR A 97 -18.27 -10.27 -4.12
CA THR A 97 -16.94 -9.67 -4.21
C THR A 97 -17.01 -8.23 -3.74
N MET A 98 -16.09 -7.86 -2.83
CA MET A 98 -16.05 -6.53 -2.22
C MET A 98 -14.93 -5.68 -2.83
N PHE A 99 -15.26 -4.43 -3.13
CA PHE A 99 -14.35 -3.46 -3.73
C PHE A 99 -14.33 -2.17 -2.93
N ALA A 100 -13.25 -1.43 -3.07
CA ALA A 100 -13.06 -0.01 -2.81
C ALA A 100 -14.00 0.61 -1.75
N PRO A 101 -13.81 0.25 -0.48
CA PRO A 101 -14.68 0.73 0.59
C PRO A 101 -14.31 2.13 1.06
N ASP A 102 -15.26 2.79 1.71
CA ASP A 102 -14.99 3.89 2.63
C ASP A 102 -15.65 3.66 4.00
N LEU A 103 -15.09 4.29 5.02
CA LEU A 103 -15.57 4.22 6.41
C LEU A 103 -15.53 5.60 7.03
N VAL A 104 -16.67 6.05 7.59
CA VAL A 104 -16.75 7.33 8.28
C VAL A 104 -17.41 7.19 9.66
N GLU A 105 -17.07 8.11 10.56
CA GLU A 105 -17.70 8.24 11.89
C GLU A 105 -18.68 9.41 11.86
N THR A 106 -19.86 9.21 12.44
CA THR A 106 -20.77 10.29 12.82
C THR A 106 -20.97 10.29 14.34
N VAL A 107 -21.12 11.46 14.92
CA VAL A 107 -21.39 11.62 16.34
C VAL A 107 -22.75 12.29 16.53
N ASP A 108 -23.68 11.60 17.14
CA ASP A 108 -24.93 12.19 17.55
C ASP A 108 -24.67 13.23 18.64
N LYS A 109 -25.00 14.48 18.38
CA LYS A 109 -24.62 15.57 19.25
C LYS A 109 -25.39 15.58 20.59
N ALA A 110 -26.61 15.06 20.61
CA ALA A 110 -27.44 15.04 21.80
C ALA A 110 -26.99 13.97 22.80
N THR A 111 -26.53 12.84 22.31
CA THR A 111 -26.16 11.67 23.12
C THR A 111 -24.64 11.43 23.20
N GLY A 112 -23.86 12.02 22.29
CA GLY A 112 -22.42 11.73 22.12
C GLY A 112 -22.15 10.35 21.51
N LYS A 113 -23.19 9.62 21.07
CA LYS A 113 -23.04 8.28 20.50
C LYS A 113 -22.34 8.37 19.16
N LYS A 114 -21.23 7.61 19.04
CA LYS A 114 -20.53 7.38 17.77
C LYS A 114 -21.23 6.29 16.97
N THR A 115 -21.27 6.47 15.67
CA THR A 115 -21.74 5.46 14.70
C THR A 115 -20.78 5.44 13.54
N TYR A 116 -20.38 4.24 13.15
CA TYR A 116 -19.49 4.01 12.01
C TYR A 116 -20.30 3.53 10.81
N TRP A 117 -20.04 4.14 9.65
CA TRP A 117 -20.74 3.87 8.41
C TRP A 117 -19.75 3.36 7.39
N LEU A 118 -19.90 2.09 7.01
CA LEU A 118 -19.07 1.44 5.99
C LEU A 118 -19.83 1.43 4.67
N TYR A 119 -19.13 1.80 3.60
CA TYR A 119 -19.63 1.86 2.24
C TYR A 119 -18.87 0.87 1.36
N PRO A 120 -19.12 -0.45 1.48
CA PRO A 120 -18.49 -1.44 0.64
C PRO A 120 -19.13 -1.42 -0.75
N HIS A 121 -18.31 -1.41 -1.79
CA HIS A 121 -18.80 -1.56 -3.14
C HIS A 121 -18.81 -3.04 -3.54
N SER A 122 -19.99 -3.59 -3.78
CA SER A 122 -20.16 -4.93 -4.29
C SER A 122 -20.24 -4.90 -5.82
N ARG A 123 -19.45 -5.71 -6.50
CA ARG A 123 -19.46 -5.84 -7.95
C ARG A 123 -19.74 -7.25 -8.43
N GLY A 124 -20.17 -8.14 -7.57
CA GLY A 124 -20.62 -9.45 -7.98
C GLY A 124 -21.71 -9.34 -9.07
N TRP A 125 -22.30 -10.40 -9.43
CA TRP A 125 -23.36 -10.47 -10.46
C TRP A 125 -24.50 -9.45 -10.23
N ARG A 126 -24.48 -8.70 -9.13
CA ARG A 126 -25.63 -7.94 -8.65
C ARG A 126 -25.37 -6.48 -8.29
N ARG A 127 -24.18 -5.95 -8.44
CA ARG A 127 -23.87 -4.54 -8.07
C ARG A 127 -24.81 -4.00 -6.99
N VAL A 128 -24.60 -4.40 -5.74
CA VAL A 128 -25.41 -3.90 -4.63
C VAL A 128 -24.54 -2.94 -3.81
N PRO A 129 -24.58 -1.64 -4.07
CA PRO A 129 -23.82 -0.66 -3.27
C PRO A 129 -24.44 -0.55 -1.89
N MET A 130 -23.88 -1.30 -0.95
CA MET A 130 -24.38 -1.36 0.42
C MET A 130 -23.91 -0.15 1.22
N VAL A 131 -24.78 0.26 2.16
CA VAL A 131 -24.42 1.13 3.26
C VAL A 131 -24.62 0.32 4.54
N CYS A 132 -23.56 0.21 5.32
CA CYS A 132 -23.56 -0.63 6.51
C CYS A 132 -23.28 0.20 7.76
N LYS A 133 -23.85 -0.19 8.88
CA LYS A 133 -23.77 0.51 10.17
C LYS A 133 -23.10 -0.38 11.21
N GLY A 134 -22.20 0.21 12.02
CA GLY A 134 -21.56 -0.43 13.16
C GLY A 134 -21.34 0.53 14.31
N ASP A 135 -21.05 0.00 15.49
CA ASP A 135 -20.74 0.77 16.69
C ASP A 135 -19.22 0.89 16.95
N ARG A 136 -18.39 0.21 16.13
CA ARG A 136 -16.93 0.21 16.21
C ARG A 136 -16.32 0.35 14.81
N PRO A 137 -15.12 0.92 14.66
CA PRO A 137 -14.47 1.04 13.36
C PRO A 137 -14.08 -0.32 12.76
N ASP A 138 -13.82 -1.34 13.58
CA ASP A 138 -13.47 -2.71 13.18
C ASP A 138 -14.71 -3.65 13.09
N GLY A 139 -15.91 -3.08 13.11
CA GLY A 139 -17.16 -3.81 12.99
C GLY A 139 -17.61 -4.55 14.27
N PRO A 140 -18.61 -5.45 14.17
CA PRO A 140 -19.29 -5.87 12.93
C PRO A 140 -20.18 -4.79 12.30
N PHE A 141 -20.42 -4.92 11.00
CA PHE A 141 -21.27 -4.01 10.25
C PHE A 141 -22.52 -4.69 9.71
N THR A 142 -23.64 -3.99 9.74
CA THR A 142 -24.94 -4.49 9.24
C THR A 142 -25.44 -3.57 8.12
N PRO A 143 -25.77 -4.12 6.92
CA PRO A 143 -26.40 -3.34 5.86
C PRO A 143 -27.74 -2.71 6.29
N VAL A 144 -27.96 -1.45 5.88
CA VAL A 144 -29.16 -0.68 6.24
C VAL A 144 -29.98 -0.22 5.05
N ASN A 145 -29.48 -0.38 3.83
CA ASN A 145 -30.12 0.08 2.60
C ASN A 145 -30.55 -1.06 1.68
N LEU A 146 -30.70 -2.28 2.19
CA LEU A 146 -31.13 -3.42 1.39
C LEU A 146 -32.62 -3.71 1.56
N ASN A 147 -33.22 -4.24 0.50
CA ASN A 147 -34.56 -4.82 0.54
C ASN A 147 -34.60 -6.08 1.43
N ALA A 148 -35.79 -6.58 1.71
CA ALA A 148 -36.00 -7.65 2.69
C ALA A 148 -35.27 -8.97 2.34
N ASP A 149 -35.05 -9.27 1.06
CA ASP A 149 -34.33 -10.47 0.64
C ASP A 149 -32.82 -10.25 0.50
N GLY A 150 -32.31 -9.03 0.71
CA GLY A 150 -30.91 -8.68 0.65
C GLY A 150 -30.29 -8.68 -0.74
N THR A 151 -31.11 -8.69 -1.78
CA THR A 151 -30.63 -8.85 -3.17
C THR A 151 -30.49 -7.54 -3.94
N ALA A 152 -31.06 -6.45 -3.46
CA ALA A 152 -31.03 -5.14 -4.08
C ALA A 152 -31.11 -4.03 -3.03
N CYS A 153 -30.68 -2.83 -3.40
CA CYS A 153 -30.89 -1.64 -2.56
C CYS A 153 -32.36 -1.20 -2.60
N VAL A 154 -32.79 -0.56 -1.52
CA VAL A 154 -34.09 0.09 -1.44
C VAL A 154 -34.17 1.29 -2.38
N ASP A 155 -35.38 1.67 -2.78
CA ASP A 155 -35.61 2.87 -3.56
C ASP A 155 -35.01 4.11 -2.86
N GLY A 156 -34.40 4.99 -3.65
CA GLY A 156 -33.74 6.20 -3.13
C GLY A 156 -32.26 6.04 -2.73
N SER A 157 -31.73 4.83 -2.71
CA SER A 157 -30.27 4.61 -2.60
C SER A 157 -29.63 4.74 -3.98
N LEU A 158 -28.92 5.84 -4.20
CA LEU A 158 -28.27 6.15 -5.49
C LEU A 158 -26.78 5.89 -5.51
N ILE A 159 -26.18 5.54 -4.37
CA ILE A 159 -24.74 5.28 -4.23
C ILE A 159 -24.37 4.13 -5.19
N ASP A 160 -23.25 4.27 -5.89
CA ASP A 160 -22.76 3.27 -6.84
C ASP A 160 -21.22 3.12 -6.71
N PHE A 161 -20.51 3.05 -7.76
CA PHE A 161 -19.13 2.62 -7.95
C PHE A 161 -18.11 3.44 -7.13
N ASP A 162 -17.26 2.77 -6.35
CA ASP A 162 -16.17 3.34 -5.54
C ASP A 162 -16.63 4.54 -4.68
N PRO A 163 -17.58 4.33 -3.77
CA PRO A 163 -18.11 5.44 -2.99
C PRO A 163 -17.13 5.93 -1.95
N SER A 164 -17.11 7.24 -1.74
CA SER A 164 -16.50 7.85 -0.56
C SER A 164 -17.43 8.86 0.08
N VAL A 165 -17.27 9.04 1.38
CA VAL A 165 -18.12 9.92 2.17
C VAL A 165 -17.29 10.93 2.96
N PHE A 166 -17.75 12.16 2.98
CA PHE A 166 -17.21 13.22 3.80
C PHE A 166 -18.25 13.64 4.86
N VAL A 167 -17.85 13.62 6.12
CA VAL A 167 -18.66 14.11 7.23
C VAL A 167 -18.09 15.44 7.70
N GLU A 168 -18.87 16.51 7.53
CA GLU A 168 -18.57 17.84 7.99
C GLU A 168 -19.16 18.05 9.39
N ASN A 169 -18.32 18.34 10.37
CA ASN A 169 -18.78 18.65 11.73
C ASN A 169 -19.34 20.08 11.82
N ILE A 170 -20.58 20.23 12.23
CA ILE A 170 -21.26 21.52 12.32
C ILE A 170 -21.11 22.10 13.73
N THR A 171 -20.27 23.12 13.82
CA THR A 171 -19.99 23.85 15.09
C THR A 171 -20.69 25.20 15.19
N ASN A 172 -21.13 25.79 14.08
CA ASN A 172 -21.82 27.06 14.04
C ASN A 172 -23.26 26.91 14.59
N LYS A 173 -23.57 27.56 15.70
CA LYS A 173 -24.89 27.52 16.35
C LYS A 173 -26.03 28.08 15.48
N LYS A 174 -25.72 28.86 14.46
CA LYS A 174 -26.72 29.44 13.54
C LYS A 174 -27.00 28.53 12.34
N ASP A 175 -26.21 27.47 12.17
CA ASP A 175 -26.41 26.49 11.08
C ASP A 175 -27.66 25.65 11.38
N PRO A 176 -28.55 25.41 10.40
CA PRO A 176 -29.73 24.59 10.58
C PRO A 176 -29.41 23.16 11.04
N ASP A 177 -28.23 22.64 10.70
CA ASP A 177 -27.77 21.29 11.08
C ASP A 177 -27.04 21.27 12.44
N TYR A 178 -26.98 22.39 13.17
CA TYR A 178 -26.28 22.44 14.46
C TYR A 178 -26.80 21.42 15.47
N ALA A 179 -28.11 21.20 15.48
CA ALA A 179 -28.74 20.22 16.41
C ALA A 179 -28.32 18.78 16.07
N LYS A 180 -28.21 18.43 14.78
CA LYS A 180 -27.73 17.13 14.31
C LYS A 180 -26.23 16.96 14.55
N GLY A 181 -25.46 18.05 14.42
CA GLY A 181 -24.04 18.11 14.68
C GLY A 181 -23.14 17.83 13.48
N PHE A 182 -23.68 17.30 12.41
CA PHE A 182 -22.92 17.01 11.19
C PHE A 182 -23.75 17.20 9.93
N ARG A 183 -23.06 17.26 8.80
CA ARG A 183 -23.58 17.16 7.44
C ARG A 183 -22.73 16.14 6.69
N ALA A 184 -23.31 15.35 5.81
CA ALA A 184 -22.58 14.32 5.09
C ALA A 184 -22.77 14.45 3.58
N TYR A 185 -21.74 14.09 2.83
CA TYR A 185 -21.69 14.16 1.38
C TYR A 185 -21.12 12.84 0.84
N VAL A 186 -21.67 12.35 -0.26
CA VAL A 186 -21.17 11.16 -0.95
C VAL A 186 -20.66 11.51 -2.33
N PHE A 187 -19.59 10.82 -2.74
CA PHE A 187 -18.92 10.94 -4.03
C PHE A 187 -18.68 9.55 -4.57
N TYR A 188 -18.98 9.31 -5.84
CA TYR A 188 -18.79 8.00 -6.47
C TYR A 188 -18.74 8.11 -7.99
N GLY A 189 -18.40 7.02 -8.66
CA GLY A 189 -18.56 6.88 -10.10
C GLY A 189 -17.37 6.30 -10.84
N PHE A 190 -17.67 5.70 -12.00
CA PHE A 190 -16.72 5.13 -12.93
C PHE A 190 -16.81 5.87 -14.27
N ARG A 191 -15.74 6.62 -14.64
CA ARG A 191 -15.71 7.51 -15.82
C ARG A 191 -16.77 8.62 -15.81
N HIS A 192 -17.55 8.67 -14.79
CA HIS A 192 -18.63 9.59 -14.55
C HIS A 192 -18.69 9.83 -13.06
N SER A 193 -18.49 11.05 -12.65
CA SER A 193 -18.45 11.41 -11.23
C SER A 193 -19.82 11.95 -10.78
N THR A 194 -20.34 11.40 -9.68
CA THR A 194 -21.59 11.84 -9.07
C THR A 194 -21.38 12.21 -7.62
N ALA A 195 -22.04 13.26 -7.16
CA ALA A 195 -21.98 13.72 -5.77
C ALA A 195 -23.32 14.29 -5.32
N TYR A 196 -23.65 14.09 -4.05
CA TYR A 196 -24.79 14.73 -3.41
C TYR A 196 -24.63 14.79 -1.89
N GLU A 197 -25.46 15.61 -1.27
CA GLU A 197 -25.58 15.69 0.18
C GLU A 197 -26.47 14.56 0.68
N LEU A 198 -25.95 13.76 1.62
CA LEU A 198 -26.64 12.62 2.19
C LEU A 198 -27.74 13.04 3.17
N ASP A 199 -28.83 12.34 3.16
CA ASP A 199 -29.81 12.35 4.24
C ASP A 199 -29.16 11.83 5.52
N GLN A 200 -29.08 12.68 6.53
CA GLN A 200 -28.39 12.41 7.80
C GLN A 200 -29.07 11.31 8.65
N ASP A 201 -30.32 10.94 8.35
CA ASP A 201 -31.05 9.93 9.12
C ASP A 201 -30.79 8.51 8.62
N ASN A 202 -30.51 8.35 7.32
CA ASN A 202 -30.30 7.05 6.70
C ASN A 202 -28.91 6.86 6.08
N MET A 203 -28.17 7.97 5.79
CA MET A 203 -26.82 7.98 5.25
C MET A 203 -26.66 7.30 3.86
N TYR A 204 -27.76 7.13 3.11
CA TYR A 204 -27.72 6.61 1.74
C TYR A 204 -28.61 7.41 0.76
N GLY A 205 -29.67 8.03 1.23
CA GLY A 205 -30.57 8.82 0.40
C GLY A 205 -30.06 10.24 0.13
N VAL A 206 -30.65 10.88 -0.87
CA VAL A 206 -30.41 12.30 -1.13
C VAL A 206 -31.11 13.15 -0.08
N ARG A 207 -30.41 14.10 0.52
CA ARG A 207 -31.01 15.02 1.49
C ARG A 207 -32.16 15.80 0.85
N PRO A 208 -33.35 15.86 1.47
CA PRO A 208 -34.48 16.62 0.97
C PRO A 208 -34.14 18.08 0.69
N GLY A 209 -34.48 18.56 -0.49
CA GLY A 209 -34.22 19.94 -0.92
C GLY A 209 -32.83 20.18 -1.51
N THR A 210 -31.98 19.16 -1.62
CA THR A 210 -30.69 19.22 -2.30
C THR A 210 -30.75 18.50 -3.65
N GLN A 211 -29.69 18.66 -4.45
CA GLN A 211 -29.62 18.12 -5.80
C GLN A 211 -28.46 17.16 -5.96
N VAL A 212 -28.64 16.11 -6.75
CA VAL A 212 -27.57 15.26 -7.27
C VAL A 212 -26.78 16.05 -8.32
N ARG A 213 -25.47 15.98 -8.25
CA ARG A 213 -24.55 16.59 -9.21
C ARG A 213 -23.83 15.53 -9.98
N ASP A 214 -24.17 15.37 -11.23
CA ASP A 214 -23.46 14.54 -12.18
C ASP A 214 -22.28 15.29 -12.79
N TYR A 215 -21.21 14.58 -13.13
CA TYR A 215 -19.98 15.14 -13.67
C TYR A 215 -19.41 16.27 -12.80
N PHE A 216 -19.47 16.13 -11.48
CA PHE A 216 -18.95 17.15 -10.58
C PHE A 216 -17.42 17.33 -10.70
N ILE A 217 -16.70 16.29 -11.17
CA ILE A 217 -15.32 16.35 -11.68
C ILE A 217 -15.35 15.93 -13.16
N PRO A 218 -14.69 16.69 -14.06
CA PRO A 218 -14.60 16.35 -15.48
C PRO A 218 -13.94 15.00 -15.73
N ALA A 219 -14.54 14.17 -16.57
CA ALA A 219 -14.04 12.87 -16.98
C ALA A 219 -12.84 13.01 -17.95
N SER A 220 -12.07 11.94 -18.11
CA SER A 220 -10.96 11.88 -19.05
C SER A 220 -11.44 11.90 -20.51
N GLU A 221 -10.79 12.68 -21.35
CA GLU A 221 -11.04 12.75 -22.80
C GLU A 221 -10.78 11.41 -23.52
N ARG A 222 -9.94 10.54 -22.97
CA ARG A 222 -9.60 9.25 -23.59
C ARG A 222 -10.82 8.39 -23.90
N TYR A 223 -11.88 8.48 -23.10
CA TYR A 223 -13.12 7.75 -23.31
C TYR A 223 -14.19 8.63 -23.98
N GLY A 224 -13.77 9.72 -24.54
CA GLY A 224 -14.46 10.51 -25.53
C GLY A 224 -15.77 11.05 -25.04
N VAL A 225 -15.84 11.91 -24.25
CA VAL A 225 -16.96 12.82 -24.08
C VAL A 225 -17.07 13.30 -22.64
N ILE A 226 -16.61 14.48 -22.43
CA ILE A 226 -17.19 15.32 -21.41
C ILE A 226 -18.61 15.57 -21.87
N ARG A 227 -19.53 14.86 -21.27
CA ARG A 227 -20.93 15.13 -21.48
C ARG A 227 -21.46 15.81 -20.25
N ASP A 228 -21.70 17.11 -20.38
CA ASP A 228 -22.86 17.68 -19.74
C ASP A 228 -24.08 17.28 -20.60
N PRO A 229 -24.89 16.28 -20.20
CA PRO A 229 -26.00 15.80 -21.03
C PRO A 229 -27.01 16.89 -21.34
N GLU A 230 -27.01 17.96 -20.56
CA GLU A 230 -27.98 19.06 -20.67
C GLU A 230 -27.34 20.43 -20.98
N GLY A 231 -26.02 20.53 -21.04
CA GLY A 231 -25.30 21.78 -21.38
C GLY A 231 -25.47 22.92 -20.37
N THR A 232 -25.95 22.63 -19.15
CA THR A 232 -26.47 23.68 -18.27
C THR A 232 -25.64 23.90 -17.00
N GLN A 233 -25.04 22.89 -16.41
CA GLN A 233 -24.33 23.05 -15.13
C GLN A 233 -22.80 23.11 -15.29
N TYR A 234 -22.28 22.35 -16.22
CA TYR A 234 -20.87 22.11 -16.39
C TYR A 234 -20.06 23.34 -16.83
N PRO A 235 -20.46 24.09 -17.85
CA PRO A 235 -19.74 25.28 -18.29
C PRO A 235 -19.69 26.39 -17.24
N ALA A 236 -20.73 26.52 -16.41
CA ALA A 236 -20.80 27.55 -15.39
C ALA A 236 -19.85 27.26 -14.21
N LEU A 237 -19.80 26.00 -13.75
CA LEU A 237 -18.95 25.55 -12.65
C LEU A 237 -17.45 25.59 -13.02
N TYR A 238 -17.12 25.24 -14.26
CA TYR A 238 -15.74 25.06 -14.72
C TYR A 238 -15.29 26.09 -15.76
N LYS A 239 -15.98 27.22 -15.85
CA LYS A 239 -15.63 28.28 -16.80
C LYS A 239 -14.16 28.67 -16.71
N GLY A 240 -13.46 28.60 -17.84
CA GLY A 240 -12.04 28.95 -17.94
C GLY A 240 -11.08 27.85 -17.45
N GLN A 241 -11.57 26.62 -17.26
CA GLN A 241 -10.72 25.45 -17.04
C GLN A 241 -10.82 24.50 -18.23
N ASN A 242 -9.70 23.82 -18.53
CA ASN A 242 -9.70 22.71 -19.46
C ASN A 242 -10.15 21.45 -18.71
N PRO A 243 -11.23 20.78 -19.13
CA PRO A 243 -11.65 19.54 -18.52
C PRO A 243 -10.59 18.43 -18.54
N GLY A 244 -9.72 18.40 -19.54
CA GLY A 244 -8.58 17.49 -19.62
C GLY A 244 -7.57 17.64 -18.47
N ASP A 245 -7.55 18.79 -17.78
CA ASP A 245 -6.67 18.97 -16.61
C ASP A 245 -7.08 18.11 -15.42
N PHE A 246 -8.32 17.69 -15.33
CA PHE A 246 -8.82 16.81 -14.28
C PHE A 246 -8.51 15.34 -14.58
N ASN A 247 -8.79 14.87 -15.79
CA ASN A 247 -8.58 13.48 -16.21
C ASN A 247 -9.19 12.44 -15.25
N PHE A 248 -10.39 12.71 -14.73
CA PHE A 248 -11.09 11.84 -13.78
C PHE A 248 -11.37 10.46 -14.38
N PHE A 249 -11.19 9.42 -13.57
CA PHE A 249 -11.54 8.05 -13.92
C PHE A 249 -12.47 7.40 -12.88
N GLU A 250 -12.06 7.32 -11.61
CA GLU A 250 -12.82 6.66 -10.53
C GLU A 250 -12.30 7.09 -9.14
N ALA A 251 -12.79 6.46 -8.08
CA ALA A 251 -12.16 6.44 -6.76
C ALA A 251 -12.01 7.81 -6.11
N SER A 252 -13.09 8.56 -6.03
CA SER A 252 -13.12 9.85 -5.35
C SER A 252 -12.89 9.70 -3.85
N SER A 253 -12.09 10.56 -3.24
CA SER A 253 -11.95 10.71 -1.80
C SER A 253 -11.66 12.16 -1.43
N ILE A 254 -12.23 12.68 -0.35
CA ILE A 254 -12.17 14.09 0.01
C ILE A 254 -11.64 14.30 1.42
N ARG A 255 -10.84 15.37 1.58
CA ARG A 255 -10.38 15.86 2.89
C ARG A 255 -10.53 17.37 2.99
N GLN A 256 -10.77 17.84 4.19
CA GLN A 256 -10.69 19.26 4.50
C GLN A 256 -9.26 19.63 4.89
N VAL A 257 -8.71 20.66 4.28
CA VAL A 257 -7.37 21.20 4.53
C VAL A 257 -7.49 22.68 4.84
N GLY A 258 -7.48 23.02 6.13
CA GLY A 258 -7.75 24.37 6.57
C GLY A 258 -9.16 24.83 6.17
N ASN A 259 -9.27 25.88 5.34
CA ASN A 259 -10.54 26.36 4.80
C ASN A 259 -10.80 25.88 3.35
N LYS A 260 -10.11 24.86 2.90
CA LYS A 260 -10.24 24.25 1.58
C LYS A 260 -10.69 22.82 1.69
N TYR A 261 -11.23 22.32 0.59
CA TYR A 261 -11.51 20.92 0.37
C TYR A 261 -10.63 20.41 -0.74
N VAL A 262 -10.04 19.24 -0.54
CA VAL A 262 -9.19 18.57 -1.51
C VAL A 262 -9.83 17.25 -1.88
N MET A 263 -10.16 17.09 -3.14
CA MET A 263 -10.68 15.88 -3.74
C MET A 263 -9.52 15.13 -4.38
N VAL A 264 -9.27 13.90 -3.97
CA VAL A 264 -8.33 12.98 -4.59
C VAL A 264 -9.13 11.96 -5.39
N PHE A 265 -8.62 11.54 -6.52
CA PHE A 265 -9.28 10.54 -7.38
C PHE A 265 -8.26 9.83 -8.27
N SER A 266 -8.60 8.61 -8.67
CA SER A 266 -7.88 7.90 -9.73
C SER A 266 -8.10 8.62 -11.06
N GLY A 267 -7.02 8.88 -11.77
CA GLY A 267 -7.08 9.60 -13.03
C GLY A 267 -6.03 9.14 -14.03
N TYR A 268 -6.21 9.56 -15.28
CA TYR A 268 -5.22 9.27 -16.31
C TYR A 268 -3.99 10.16 -16.17
N SER A 269 -2.84 9.54 -16.42
CA SER A 269 -1.54 10.22 -16.49
C SER A 269 -0.68 9.58 -17.58
N GLY A 270 0.40 10.27 -17.92
CA GLY A 270 1.41 9.77 -18.83
C GLY A 270 1.74 10.73 -19.98
N PRO A 271 0.75 11.17 -20.80
CA PRO A 271 1.04 12.06 -21.94
C PRO A 271 1.75 13.35 -21.54
N GLU A 272 1.47 13.89 -20.35
CA GLU A 272 2.08 15.09 -19.80
C GLU A 272 3.59 14.97 -19.53
N TYR A 273 4.13 13.75 -19.50
CA TYR A 273 5.56 13.48 -19.36
C TYR A 273 6.07 12.39 -20.32
N GLY A 274 5.41 12.28 -21.48
CA GLY A 274 5.88 11.44 -22.60
C GLY A 274 5.60 9.96 -22.50
N GLN A 275 4.74 9.55 -21.55
CA GLN A 275 4.36 8.16 -21.34
C GLN A 275 3.01 7.84 -21.99
N GLY A 276 2.74 6.54 -22.19
CA GLY A 276 1.41 6.07 -22.55
C GLY A 276 0.39 6.43 -21.46
N SER A 277 -0.83 6.82 -21.88
CA SER A 277 -1.91 7.14 -20.96
C SER A 277 -2.39 5.90 -20.20
N THR A 278 -2.40 5.96 -18.88
CA THR A 278 -2.89 4.91 -17.97
C THR A 278 -3.60 5.54 -16.78
N ASN A 279 -4.42 4.77 -16.06
CA ASN A 279 -5.03 5.18 -14.80
C ASN A 279 -4.16 4.83 -13.58
N SER A 280 -2.84 4.97 -13.72
CA SER A 280 -1.87 4.66 -12.66
C SER A 280 -1.61 5.82 -11.70
N ALA A 281 -2.30 6.95 -11.84
CA ALA A 281 -2.09 8.12 -11.02
C ALA A 281 -3.27 8.43 -10.10
N LEU A 282 -2.96 8.88 -8.90
CA LEU A 282 -3.87 9.73 -8.15
C LEU A 282 -3.67 11.17 -8.59
N ARG A 283 -4.77 11.83 -8.87
CA ARG A 283 -4.84 13.27 -9.16
C ARG A 283 -5.62 13.97 -8.06
N TYR A 284 -5.53 15.28 -8.00
CA TYR A 284 -6.33 16.03 -7.05
C TYR A 284 -6.97 17.27 -7.68
N ALA A 285 -8.07 17.68 -7.07
CA ALA A 285 -8.74 18.94 -7.31
C ALA A 285 -9.03 19.61 -5.96
N TYR A 286 -9.25 20.91 -5.96
CA TYR A 286 -9.52 21.64 -4.73
C TYR A 286 -10.62 22.69 -4.92
N GLY A 287 -11.35 22.97 -3.83
CA GLY A 287 -12.48 23.91 -3.82
C GLY A 287 -12.68 24.55 -2.46
N ASP A 288 -13.65 25.46 -2.38
CA ASP A 288 -14.02 26.15 -1.13
C ASP A 288 -15.20 25.48 -0.42
N THR A 289 -15.89 24.53 -1.05
CA THR A 289 -17.00 23.77 -0.48
C THR A 289 -16.87 22.28 -0.82
N PRO A 290 -17.52 21.37 -0.05
CA PRO A 290 -17.47 19.94 -0.31
C PRO A 290 -17.98 19.53 -1.69
N LEU A 291 -18.90 20.27 -2.26
CA LEU A 291 -19.47 20.02 -3.58
C LEU A 291 -18.85 20.91 -4.68
N GLY A 292 -17.71 21.53 -4.42
CA GLY A 292 -17.02 22.41 -5.38
C GLY A 292 -17.67 23.81 -5.50
N PRO A 293 -17.46 24.55 -6.60
CA PRO A 293 -16.72 24.13 -7.81
C PRO A 293 -15.24 23.86 -7.55
N TRP A 294 -14.69 22.98 -8.37
CA TRP A 294 -13.33 22.45 -8.22
C TRP A 294 -12.33 23.11 -9.17
N ARG A 295 -11.08 23.17 -8.76
CA ARG A 295 -9.92 23.48 -9.59
C ARG A 295 -9.00 22.28 -9.67
N ALA A 296 -8.53 21.95 -10.87
CA ALA A 296 -7.55 20.90 -11.07
C ALA A 296 -6.23 21.26 -10.38
N GLY A 297 -5.66 20.31 -9.64
CA GLY A 297 -4.38 20.45 -8.94
C GLY A 297 -3.22 19.73 -9.63
N GLY A 298 -3.51 18.72 -10.45
CA GLY A 298 -2.50 17.93 -11.17
C GLY A 298 -2.32 16.52 -10.62
N VAL A 299 -1.19 15.90 -10.93
CA VAL A 299 -0.82 14.56 -10.46
C VAL A 299 -0.32 14.63 -9.02
N LEU A 300 -0.89 13.80 -8.16
CA LEU A 300 -0.48 13.67 -6.76
C LEU A 300 0.61 12.60 -6.60
N VAL A 301 0.39 11.44 -7.19
CA VAL A 301 1.37 10.34 -7.28
C VAL A 301 1.05 9.49 -8.51
N ASP A 302 2.09 9.01 -9.19
CA ASP A 302 1.96 7.97 -10.22
C ASP A 302 2.61 6.68 -9.70
N SER A 303 1.80 5.65 -9.52
CA SER A 303 2.24 4.38 -8.93
C SER A 303 3.28 3.63 -9.76
N ARG A 304 3.48 4.04 -11.02
CA ARG A 304 4.57 3.53 -11.84
C ARG A 304 5.96 3.95 -11.36
N GLY A 305 6.08 4.97 -10.50
CA GLY A 305 7.38 5.48 -10.07
C GLY A 305 8.14 6.14 -11.21
N ILE A 306 7.72 7.34 -11.61
CA ILE A 306 8.26 8.06 -12.75
C ILE A 306 9.63 8.64 -12.44
N VAL A 307 10.61 8.32 -13.26
CA VAL A 307 12.01 8.77 -13.14
C VAL A 307 12.63 8.99 -14.52
N PRO A 308 13.73 9.72 -14.65
CA PRO A 308 14.50 9.76 -15.90
C PRO A 308 15.02 8.36 -16.31
N ASN A 309 15.09 8.10 -17.61
CA ASN A 309 15.79 6.93 -18.13
C ASN A 309 17.33 7.09 -17.96
N GLU A 310 18.12 6.11 -18.43
CA GLU A 310 19.57 6.11 -18.22
C GLU A 310 20.26 7.38 -18.73
N ASP A 311 19.91 7.84 -19.91
CA ASP A 311 20.52 9.03 -20.56
C ASP A 311 19.83 10.36 -20.17
N GLY A 312 18.72 10.33 -19.44
CA GLY A 312 17.97 11.49 -19.03
C GLY A 312 17.13 12.15 -20.11
N LEU A 313 16.98 11.51 -21.27
CA LEU A 313 16.23 12.07 -22.39
C LEU A 313 14.72 11.96 -22.22
N HIS A 314 14.27 10.92 -21.52
CA HIS A 314 12.85 10.63 -21.32
C HIS A 314 12.56 10.26 -19.87
N LEU A 315 11.33 10.45 -19.44
CA LEU A 315 10.81 9.89 -18.20
C LEU A 315 10.26 8.49 -18.46
N VAL A 316 10.50 7.57 -17.52
CA VAL A 316 10.07 6.17 -17.60
C VAL A 316 9.44 5.73 -16.28
N GLY A 317 8.53 4.76 -16.36
CA GLY A 317 7.93 4.14 -15.17
C GLY A 317 8.71 2.91 -14.71
N MET A 318 8.99 2.83 -13.43
CA MET A 318 9.74 1.74 -12.81
C MET A 318 8.86 0.58 -12.32
N ASN A 319 7.59 0.81 -12.13
CA ASN A 319 6.60 -0.22 -11.83
C ASN A 319 5.66 -0.41 -13.03
N ALA A 320 5.04 -1.58 -13.11
CA ALA A 320 4.05 -1.86 -14.13
C ALA A 320 2.86 -0.91 -14.04
N ALA A 321 2.30 -0.58 -15.19
CA ALA A 321 1.08 0.22 -15.28
C ALA A 321 -0.14 -0.61 -14.88
N HIS A 322 -0.92 -0.10 -13.95
CA HIS A 322 -2.22 -0.64 -13.55
C HIS A 322 -3.04 0.50 -12.93
N ASN A 323 -4.29 0.23 -12.52
CA ASN A 323 -5.05 1.22 -11.77
C ASN A 323 -4.34 1.54 -10.44
N THR A 324 -4.60 2.73 -9.91
CA THR A 324 -4.29 3.07 -8.53
C THR A 324 -5.49 3.76 -7.89
N HIS A 325 -5.73 3.48 -6.61
CA HIS A 325 -6.78 4.06 -5.80
C HIS A 325 -6.19 4.40 -4.44
N GLY A 326 -6.69 5.43 -3.80
CA GLY A 326 -6.23 5.86 -2.48
C GLY A 326 -6.66 7.28 -2.16
N SER A 327 -6.07 7.85 -1.13
CA SER A 327 -6.42 9.18 -0.63
C SER A 327 -5.25 9.84 0.08
N ILE A 328 -5.51 11.01 0.67
CA ILE A 328 -4.58 11.69 1.58
C ILE A 328 -5.13 11.64 3.01
N GLN A 329 -4.24 11.62 3.99
CA GLN A 329 -4.63 11.69 5.39
C GLN A 329 -3.54 12.39 6.21
N GLU A 330 -3.98 13.29 7.10
CA GLU A 330 -3.10 13.83 8.14
C GLU A 330 -3.07 12.86 9.33
N ILE A 331 -1.87 12.47 9.72
CA ILE A 331 -1.64 11.61 10.88
C ILE A 331 -0.60 12.29 11.75
N ASN A 332 -0.98 12.66 12.96
CA ASN A 332 -0.11 13.30 13.94
C ASN A 332 0.66 14.52 13.38
N GLY A 333 -0.01 15.35 12.57
CA GLY A 333 0.55 16.59 12.02
C GLY A 333 1.38 16.44 10.75
N GLN A 334 1.49 15.24 10.20
CA GLN A 334 2.13 14.96 8.91
C GLN A 334 1.09 14.46 7.91
N TRP A 335 1.07 15.05 6.71
CA TRP A 335 0.24 14.60 5.60
C TRP A 335 0.92 13.49 4.81
N TYR A 336 0.14 12.48 4.44
CA TYR A 336 0.56 11.38 3.59
C TYR A 336 -0.42 11.18 2.45
N VAL A 337 0.08 10.73 1.29
CA VAL A 337 -0.73 10.11 0.24
C VAL A 337 -0.63 8.59 0.38
N PHE A 338 -1.79 7.94 0.43
CA PHE A 338 -1.94 6.49 0.40
C PHE A 338 -2.36 6.09 -1.01
N TYR A 339 -1.76 5.05 -1.54
CA TYR A 339 -2.03 4.55 -2.89
C TYR A 339 -1.67 3.07 -2.96
N HIS A 340 -1.84 2.41 -4.09
CA HIS A 340 -1.35 1.05 -4.27
C HIS A 340 -0.52 0.90 -5.54
N ARG A 341 0.31 -0.14 -5.60
CA ARG A 341 1.04 -0.53 -6.80
C ARG A 341 0.80 -2.01 -7.10
N PRO A 342 0.71 -2.41 -8.38
CA PRO A 342 0.79 -3.80 -8.78
C PRO A 342 2.26 -4.17 -9.01
N PRO A 343 2.90 -4.96 -8.14
CA PRO A 343 4.34 -5.21 -8.22
C PRO A 343 4.76 -5.94 -9.50
N ARG A 344 3.80 -6.55 -10.22
CA ARG A 344 4.05 -7.34 -11.44
C ARG A 344 3.19 -6.94 -12.62
N GLY A 345 2.49 -5.83 -12.55
CA GLY A 345 1.44 -5.52 -13.54
C GLY A 345 0.27 -6.49 -13.48
N PHE A 346 0.12 -7.21 -12.37
CA PHE A 346 -0.91 -8.22 -12.19
C PHE A 346 -1.92 -7.75 -11.15
N GLY A 347 -3.17 -7.57 -11.57
CA GLY A 347 -4.22 -6.94 -10.77
C GLY A 347 -4.64 -7.69 -9.51
N PHE A 348 -4.13 -8.89 -9.25
CA PHE A 348 -4.52 -9.73 -8.10
C PHE A 348 -3.45 -9.78 -7.02
N ALA A 349 -2.57 -8.81 -6.97
CA ALA A 349 -1.47 -8.74 -6.01
C ALA A 349 -1.08 -7.27 -5.73
N ARG A 350 -2.06 -6.38 -5.64
CA ARG A 350 -1.83 -4.94 -5.43
C ARG A 350 -1.42 -4.68 -3.99
N GLN A 351 -0.36 -3.92 -3.80
CA GLN A 351 0.25 -3.65 -2.51
C GLN A 351 0.00 -2.21 -2.04
N ALA A 352 -0.33 -2.07 -0.77
CA ALA A 352 -0.54 -0.76 -0.14
C ALA A 352 0.78 0.03 -0.02
N MET A 353 0.77 1.25 -0.52
CA MET A 353 1.90 2.17 -0.58
C MET A 353 1.56 3.49 0.10
N VAL A 354 2.57 4.20 0.57
CA VAL A 354 2.42 5.52 1.18
C VAL A 354 3.60 6.40 0.82
N ALA A 355 3.36 7.70 0.73
CA ALA A 355 4.43 8.69 0.62
C ALA A 355 4.10 9.94 1.45
N PRO A 356 5.08 10.55 2.11
CA PRO A 356 4.88 11.82 2.79
C PRO A 356 4.67 12.96 1.78
N ILE A 357 3.75 13.86 2.11
CA ILE A 357 3.45 15.04 1.30
C ILE A 357 3.37 16.29 2.17
N LYS A 358 3.55 17.43 1.54
CA LYS A 358 3.30 18.75 2.11
C LYS A 358 2.15 19.41 1.37
N ILE A 359 1.20 19.98 2.10
CA ILE A 359 0.09 20.71 1.52
C ILE A 359 0.21 22.19 1.88
N GLU A 360 0.30 23.02 0.87
CA GLU A 360 0.29 24.49 0.97
C GLU A 360 -1.05 25.01 0.46
N TRP A 361 -1.65 25.95 1.17
CA TRP A 361 -2.95 26.49 0.80
C TRP A 361 -3.12 27.95 1.18
N ASP A 362 -3.86 28.68 0.34
CA ASP A 362 -4.21 30.08 0.56
C ASP A 362 -5.51 30.22 1.35
N LYS A 363 -5.57 31.16 2.27
CA LYS A 363 -6.84 31.55 2.91
C LYS A 363 -7.82 32.18 1.94
N LYS A 364 -7.33 32.73 0.83
CA LYS A 364 -8.11 33.38 -0.21
C LYS A 364 -9.06 32.38 -0.89
N PRO A 365 -10.32 32.76 -1.18
CA PRO A 365 -11.23 31.88 -1.92
C PRO A 365 -10.68 31.42 -3.27
N VAL A 366 -10.96 30.18 -3.65
CA VAL A 366 -10.55 29.59 -4.94
C VAL A 366 -11.10 30.41 -6.12
N ALA A 367 -12.36 30.86 -6.03
CA ALA A 367 -12.98 31.74 -7.03
C ALA A 367 -12.27 33.07 -7.19
N LYS A 368 -11.47 33.51 -6.21
CA LYS A 368 -10.64 34.73 -6.24
C LYS A 368 -9.16 34.42 -6.49
N GLY A 369 -8.84 33.21 -6.94
CA GLY A 369 -7.49 32.77 -7.27
C GLY A 369 -6.70 32.21 -6.10
N GLY A 370 -7.37 31.79 -5.02
CA GLY A 370 -6.75 30.97 -3.97
C GLY A 370 -6.35 29.62 -4.50
N LYS A 371 -5.24 29.07 -4.00
CA LYS A 371 -4.66 27.83 -4.50
C LYS A 371 -4.46 26.83 -3.36
N VAL A 372 -4.47 25.55 -3.72
CA VAL A 372 -3.90 24.45 -2.95
C VAL A 372 -2.82 23.81 -3.80
N ARG A 373 -1.65 23.60 -3.23
CA ARG A 373 -0.52 22.94 -3.85
C ARG A 373 -0.09 21.77 -2.97
N ILE A 374 -0.02 20.59 -3.55
CA ILE A 374 0.48 19.40 -2.89
C ILE A 374 1.80 19.00 -3.56
N VAL A 375 2.82 18.82 -2.75
CA VAL A 375 4.16 18.44 -3.20
C VAL A 375 4.68 17.29 -2.39
N ALA A 376 5.63 16.53 -2.93
CA ALA A 376 6.38 15.55 -2.16
C ALA A 376 7.03 16.23 -0.95
N TYR A 377 7.11 15.50 0.15
CA TYR A 377 7.79 15.96 1.34
C TYR A 377 9.02 15.11 1.60
N ASP A 378 10.19 15.72 1.50
CA ASP A 378 11.44 15.16 2.00
C ASP A 378 12.01 16.14 3.04
N PRO A 379 12.13 15.75 4.33
CA PRO A 379 12.65 16.63 5.36
C PRO A 379 14.12 17.05 5.16
N TYR A 380 14.82 16.40 4.24
CA TYR A 380 16.22 16.68 3.88
C TYR A 380 16.38 17.44 2.56
N ALA A 381 15.33 17.53 1.74
CA ALA A 381 15.36 18.34 0.54
C ALA A 381 15.29 19.83 0.88
N LYS A 382 16.14 20.67 0.28
CA LYS A 382 16.18 22.11 0.54
C LYS A 382 14.83 22.80 0.35
N ASN A 383 14.04 22.35 -0.63
CA ASN A 383 12.76 22.95 -1.01
C ASN A 383 11.56 22.08 -0.66
N ASN A 384 11.75 20.92 -0.02
CA ASN A 384 10.72 19.93 0.25
C ASN A 384 9.91 19.54 -1.01
N GLU A 385 10.55 19.58 -2.17
CA GLU A 385 9.95 19.26 -3.46
C GLU A 385 10.81 18.25 -4.19
N TRP A 386 10.16 17.25 -4.71
CA TRP A 386 10.81 16.30 -5.59
C TRP A 386 10.27 16.44 -7.00
N THR A 387 11.18 16.43 -7.97
CA THR A 387 10.85 16.53 -9.39
C THR A 387 11.78 15.63 -10.19
N ALA A 388 11.20 14.74 -10.99
CA ALA A 388 11.94 14.05 -12.03
C ALA A 388 11.84 14.86 -13.32
N LYS A 389 12.98 15.18 -13.91
CA LYS A 389 13.05 15.98 -15.13
C LYS A 389 13.95 15.33 -16.16
N ALA A 390 13.40 15.07 -17.33
CA ALA A 390 14.17 14.64 -18.48
C ALA A 390 14.88 15.81 -19.17
N SER A 391 15.92 15.55 -19.95
CA SER A 391 16.71 16.59 -20.66
C SER A 391 15.91 17.35 -21.72
N ASP A 392 14.81 16.78 -22.21
CA ASP A 392 13.87 17.46 -23.13
C ASP A 392 12.94 18.46 -22.43
N GLY A 393 13.03 18.59 -21.10
CA GLY A 393 12.25 19.51 -20.30
C GLY A 393 10.94 18.95 -19.72
N MET A 394 10.61 17.69 -19.99
CA MET A 394 9.47 17.03 -19.37
C MET A 394 9.68 16.84 -17.87
N GLU A 395 8.64 17.09 -17.09
CA GLU A 395 8.69 17.03 -15.62
C GLU A 395 7.59 16.14 -15.06
N TYR A 396 7.93 15.44 -13.97
CA TYR A 396 6.99 14.80 -13.07
C TYR A 396 7.13 15.42 -11.68
N THR A 397 6.06 15.98 -11.14
CA THR A 397 6.05 16.74 -9.89
C THR A 397 5.23 16.09 -8.77
N GLY A 398 4.68 14.90 -8.99
CA GLY A 398 3.97 14.14 -7.98
C GLY A 398 4.90 13.56 -6.91
N ALA A 399 4.31 12.93 -5.88
CA ALA A 399 5.07 12.26 -4.84
C ALA A 399 5.96 11.14 -5.41
N GLU A 400 7.17 11.05 -4.92
CA GLU A 400 8.11 10.02 -5.33
C GLU A 400 7.70 8.64 -4.77
N VAL A 401 7.82 7.60 -5.59
CA VAL A 401 7.69 6.22 -5.14
C VAL A 401 9.01 5.76 -4.54
N THR A 402 9.00 5.51 -3.23
CA THR A 402 10.20 5.14 -2.47
C THR A 402 10.02 3.82 -1.73
N SER A 403 11.13 3.26 -1.23
CA SER A 403 11.11 2.08 -0.35
C SER A 403 10.86 2.45 1.12
N GLU A 404 10.96 3.73 1.50
CA GLU A 404 10.96 4.13 2.90
C GLU A 404 9.57 4.18 3.57
N GLY A 405 8.51 4.42 2.80
CA GLY A 405 7.15 4.46 3.36
C GLY A 405 7.00 5.49 4.48
N PHE A 406 6.68 5.04 5.67
CA PHE A 406 6.61 5.90 6.87
C PHE A 406 7.98 6.22 7.49
N HIS A 407 9.05 5.61 7.02
CA HIS A 407 10.42 5.91 7.47
C HIS A 407 10.97 7.16 6.79
N ILE A 408 10.33 8.31 6.97
CA ILE A 408 10.66 9.56 6.25
C ILE A 408 12.10 10.06 6.43
N PHE A 409 12.85 9.48 7.35
CA PHE A 409 14.30 9.71 7.56
C PHE A 409 15.18 8.60 6.97
N GLY A 410 14.62 7.75 6.14
CA GLY A 410 15.28 6.62 5.54
C GLY A 410 15.15 5.33 6.34
N LEU A 411 15.24 4.22 5.64
CA LEU A 411 15.25 2.88 6.21
C LEU A 411 16.46 2.68 7.14
N PRO A 412 16.31 2.02 8.30
CA PRO A 412 17.45 1.59 9.10
C PRO A 412 18.39 0.69 8.29
N PRO A 413 19.68 1.06 8.08
CA PRO A 413 20.54 0.31 7.15
C PRO A 413 20.91 -1.10 7.66
N TYR A 414 20.96 -1.29 8.97
CA TYR A 414 21.39 -2.54 9.60
C TYR A 414 20.24 -3.56 9.76
N SER A 415 19.42 -3.67 8.74
CA SER A 415 18.31 -4.62 8.61
C SER A 415 18.37 -5.30 7.25
N PHE A 416 17.73 -6.48 7.13
CA PHE A 416 17.55 -7.13 5.85
C PHE A 416 16.24 -6.66 5.20
N TYR A 417 16.33 -6.24 3.95
CA TYR A 417 15.19 -5.85 3.13
C TYR A 417 15.00 -6.82 1.98
N SER A 418 13.84 -7.44 1.91
CA SER A 418 13.46 -8.26 0.76
C SER A 418 13.44 -7.42 -0.52
N ALA A 419 13.71 -8.05 -1.66
CA ALA A 419 13.59 -7.42 -2.97
C ALA A 419 12.20 -6.84 -3.26
N GLY A 420 11.16 -7.33 -2.57
CA GLY A 420 9.81 -6.77 -2.64
C GLY A 420 9.69 -5.31 -2.20
N TYR A 421 10.66 -4.80 -1.46
CA TYR A 421 10.73 -3.39 -1.07
C TYR A 421 11.46 -2.50 -2.09
N ALA A 422 11.98 -3.06 -3.18
CA ALA A 422 12.56 -2.25 -4.25
C ALA A 422 11.51 -1.32 -4.84
N CYS A 423 11.90 -0.09 -5.10
CA CYS A 423 11.05 0.94 -5.69
C CYS A 423 11.51 1.38 -7.07
N TYR A 424 12.70 0.98 -7.49
CA TYR A 424 13.26 1.22 -8.81
C TYR A 424 13.57 -0.13 -9.47
N MET A 425 12.99 -0.37 -10.63
CA MET A 425 13.21 -1.57 -11.42
C MET A 425 13.25 -1.18 -12.88
N SER A 426 14.40 -1.34 -13.54
CA SER A 426 14.56 -0.94 -14.94
C SER A 426 13.75 -1.80 -15.93
N ASP A 427 13.27 -2.96 -15.48
CA ASP A 427 12.31 -3.78 -16.21
C ASP A 427 11.17 -4.21 -15.27
N GLN A 428 9.98 -3.71 -15.52
CA GLN A 428 8.78 -3.91 -14.71
C GLN A 428 8.37 -5.39 -14.53
N ARG A 429 8.92 -6.32 -15.34
CA ARG A 429 8.53 -7.73 -15.34
C ARG A 429 9.29 -8.60 -14.34
N TRP A 430 10.25 -8.05 -13.61
CA TRP A 430 11.16 -8.86 -12.78
C TRP A 430 10.68 -9.15 -11.38
N LEU A 431 9.87 -8.28 -10.81
CA LEU A 431 9.35 -8.51 -9.48
C LEU A 431 8.35 -9.66 -9.49
N GLN A 432 8.63 -10.70 -8.73
CA GLN A 432 7.81 -11.91 -8.63
C GLN A 432 7.57 -12.28 -7.18
N ASP A 433 6.37 -12.75 -6.92
CA ASP A 433 6.10 -13.42 -5.66
C ASP A 433 6.71 -14.81 -5.66
N ASN A 434 7.23 -15.20 -4.54
CA ASN A 434 7.62 -16.57 -4.31
C ASN A 434 6.46 -17.31 -3.63
N PHE A 435 5.74 -18.12 -4.41
CA PHE A 435 4.48 -18.77 -4.03
C PHE A 435 4.60 -20.03 -3.27
N ASP A 436 5.55 -20.26 -2.48
CA ASP A 436 5.29 -21.30 -1.51
C ASP A 436 4.56 -20.73 -0.28
N VAL A 437 3.98 -21.63 0.49
CA VAL A 437 3.20 -21.30 1.70
C VAL A 437 3.97 -20.40 2.67
N TRP A 438 5.30 -20.36 2.60
CA TRP A 438 6.17 -19.65 3.54
C TRP A 438 6.87 -18.45 2.93
N ASN A 439 7.13 -18.52 1.64
CA ASN A 439 7.88 -17.51 0.92
C ASN A 439 6.97 -16.59 0.12
N ASN A 440 5.88 -16.09 0.67
CA ASN A 440 5.22 -14.94 0.12
C ASN A 440 6.13 -13.69 0.26
N GLY A 441 7.44 -13.89 0.22
CA GLY A 441 8.40 -12.86 -0.04
C GLY A 441 8.45 -12.61 -1.54
N MET A 442 8.75 -11.42 -1.93
CA MET A 442 8.97 -11.10 -3.33
C MET A 442 10.44 -11.19 -3.66
N ILE A 443 10.72 -11.73 -4.83
CA ILE A 443 12.06 -11.77 -5.40
C ILE A 443 12.06 -11.02 -6.73
N LEU A 444 13.18 -10.47 -7.09
CA LEU A 444 13.44 -9.99 -8.44
C LEU A 444 14.03 -11.15 -9.22
N ALA A 445 13.17 -11.82 -9.97
CA ALA A 445 13.55 -13.02 -10.68
C ALA A 445 14.20 -12.71 -12.04
N SER A 446 15.23 -13.49 -12.37
CA SER A 446 15.85 -13.49 -13.70
C SER A 446 16.32 -12.10 -14.15
N VAL A 447 16.97 -11.35 -13.26
CA VAL A 447 17.51 -10.03 -13.58
C VAL A 447 18.59 -10.18 -14.67
N PRO A 448 18.42 -9.56 -15.86
CA PRO A 448 19.32 -9.73 -16.98
C PRO A 448 20.50 -8.75 -16.93
N ASN A 449 21.38 -8.86 -17.92
CA ASN A 449 22.39 -7.85 -18.20
C ASN A 449 21.76 -6.46 -18.41
N GLY A 450 22.31 -5.43 -17.76
CA GLY A 450 21.78 -4.06 -17.75
C GLY A 450 20.65 -3.82 -16.77
N GLY A 451 20.17 -4.86 -16.09
CA GLY A 451 19.12 -4.75 -15.10
C GLY A 451 19.53 -3.96 -13.84
N VAL A 452 18.67 -3.07 -13.39
CA VAL A 452 18.90 -2.23 -12.20
C VAL A 452 17.77 -2.39 -11.22
N VAL A 453 18.14 -2.57 -9.95
CA VAL A 453 17.24 -2.67 -8.81
C VAL A 453 17.62 -1.64 -7.77
N GLY A 454 16.69 -0.81 -7.33
CA GLY A 454 17.00 0.27 -6.38
C GLY A 454 16.07 0.32 -5.17
N PHE A 455 16.68 0.74 -4.07
CA PHE A 455 16.02 0.98 -2.78
C PHE A 455 16.25 2.43 -2.37
N LYS A 456 15.19 3.18 -2.14
CA LYS A 456 15.23 4.61 -1.80
C LYS A 456 14.38 4.85 -0.56
N TYR A 457 14.91 5.34 0.51
CA TYR A 457 16.26 5.71 0.87
C TYR A 457 16.67 4.99 2.16
N PHE A 458 17.97 4.82 2.39
CA PHE A 458 18.52 4.40 3.68
C PHE A 458 18.96 5.62 4.49
N GLY A 459 18.74 5.60 5.81
CA GLY A 459 19.18 6.64 6.73
C GLY A 459 20.45 6.24 7.48
N PHE A 460 21.59 6.89 7.17
CA PHE A 460 22.89 6.59 7.75
C PHE A 460 23.27 7.46 8.95
N GLY A 461 22.33 8.10 9.61
CA GLY A 461 22.57 8.94 10.78
C GLY A 461 22.77 10.43 10.46
N GLY A 462 23.02 11.22 11.48
CA GLY A 462 23.13 12.68 11.34
C GLY A 462 21.82 13.39 11.01
N LEU A 463 20.70 12.69 11.10
CA LEU A 463 19.38 13.15 10.72
C LEU A 463 18.65 13.70 11.94
N ALA A 464 18.17 14.94 11.86
CA ALA A 464 17.40 15.56 12.94
C ALA A 464 16.07 14.83 13.16
N GLN A 465 15.76 14.52 14.42
CA GLN A 465 14.56 13.76 14.81
C GLN A 465 13.32 14.64 15.09
N ASP A 466 13.30 15.88 14.63
CA ASP A 466 12.18 16.78 14.93
C ASP A 466 11.01 16.57 13.99
N THR A 467 10.19 15.60 14.29
CA THR A 467 8.93 15.33 13.58
C THR A 467 7.73 15.29 14.52
N LYS A 468 7.62 16.24 15.44
CA LYS A 468 6.38 16.46 16.21
C LYS A 468 5.69 15.21 16.76
N GLY A 469 6.47 14.24 17.25
CA GLY A 469 5.93 13.03 17.87
C GLY A 469 5.76 11.81 16.96
N ILE A 470 6.04 11.92 15.66
CA ILE A 470 6.20 10.73 14.82
C ILE A 470 7.55 10.11 15.18
N LYS A 471 7.57 8.87 15.64
CA LYS A 471 8.80 8.12 15.76
C LYS A 471 9.36 7.86 14.36
N ALA A 472 10.14 8.80 13.88
CA ALA A 472 10.97 8.56 12.73
C ALA A 472 12.12 7.66 13.18
N PHE A 473 12.26 6.53 12.55
CA PHE A 473 13.49 5.75 12.66
C PHE A 473 14.58 6.52 11.93
N ALA A 474 15.19 7.46 12.63
CA ALA A 474 16.46 7.96 12.16
C ALA A 474 17.41 6.77 12.15
N GLY A 475 18.09 6.55 11.06
CA GLY A 475 19.30 5.77 11.09
C GLY A 475 20.18 6.40 12.17
N THR A 476 20.25 5.78 13.33
CA THR A 476 20.87 6.37 14.51
C THR A 476 22.39 6.32 14.47
N GLN A 477 22.97 5.84 13.37
CA GLN A 477 24.39 5.53 13.30
C GLN A 477 24.94 5.92 11.94
N ASN A 478 26.09 6.60 11.97
CA ASN A 478 26.92 6.80 10.78
C ASN A 478 27.24 5.44 10.15
N GLY A 479 27.38 5.40 8.85
CA GLY A 479 27.93 4.24 8.18
C GLY A 479 29.33 3.96 8.77
N ASP A 480 29.53 2.81 9.38
CA ASP A 480 30.77 2.46 10.08
C ASP A 480 31.47 1.29 9.38
N GLY A 481 32.23 1.57 8.34
CA GLY A 481 33.09 0.59 7.66
C GLY A 481 32.34 -0.66 7.23
N THR A 482 31.19 -0.51 6.72
CA THR A 482 30.16 -1.50 6.67
C THR A 482 30.35 -2.55 5.60
N GLN A 483 29.75 -3.67 5.85
CA GLN A 483 29.59 -4.75 4.90
C GLN A 483 28.16 -4.69 4.38
N LEU A 484 28.00 -4.70 3.06
CA LEU A 484 26.72 -4.95 2.41
C LEU A 484 26.58 -6.45 2.19
N PHE A 485 25.51 -7.05 2.58
CA PHE A 485 25.20 -8.41 2.19
C PHE A 485 24.01 -8.43 1.24
N ILE A 486 24.18 -9.19 0.15
CA ILE A 486 23.17 -9.37 -0.89
C ILE A 486 22.75 -10.84 -0.88
N ALA A 487 21.46 -11.11 -0.77
CA ALA A 487 20.90 -12.44 -0.91
C ALA A 487 20.48 -12.64 -2.36
N LEU A 488 21.12 -13.58 -3.04
CA LEU A 488 20.85 -13.89 -4.44
C LEU A 488 21.09 -15.36 -4.77
N ALA A 489 20.54 -15.80 -5.91
CA ALA A 489 20.80 -17.09 -6.53
C ALA A 489 21.24 -16.91 -7.99
N SER A 490 22.27 -17.63 -8.42
CA SER A 490 22.67 -17.67 -9.83
C SER A 490 21.64 -18.44 -10.66
N LYS A 491 21.37 -17.98 -11.87
CA LYS A 491 20.55 -18.73 -12.83
C LYS A 491 21.37 -19.79 -13.58
N GLY A 492 22.71 -19.78 -13.45
CA GLY A 492 23.61 -20.66 -14.20
C GLY A 492 23.60 -20.40 -15.70
N LYS A 493 23.35 -19.16 -16.11
CA LYS A 493 23.28 -18.72 -17.51
C LYS A 493 24.51 -17.91 -17.94
N GLY A 494 25.46 -17.72 -17.03
CA GLY A 494 26.70 -16.97 -17.24
C GLY A 494 27.18 -16.36 -15.92
N ALA A 495 28.39 -15.80 -15.96
CA ALA A 495 28.87 -14.98 -14.84
C ALA A 495 28.12 -13.65 -14.82
N ALA A 496 27.89 -13.15 -13.59
CA ALA A 496 27.29 -11.84 -13.38
C ALA A 496 28.20 -10.96 -12.53
N ARG A 497 28.20 -9.68 -12.82
CA ARG A 497 28.81 -8.64 -12.00
C ARG A 497 27.73 -7.73 -11.49
N ILE A 498 27.64 -7.55 -10.18
CA ILE A 498 26.70 -6.65 -9.55
C ILE A 498 27.45 -5.43 -9.05
N ARG A 499 27.21 -4.29 -9.70
CA ARG A 499 27.72 -2.99 -9.24
C ARG A 499 26.76 -2.42 -8.20
N VAL A 500 27.29 -2.06 -7.05
CA VAL A 500 26.55 -1.36 -6.02
C VAL A 500 26.78 0.13 -6.22
N MET A 501 25.68 0.83 -6.50
CA MET A 501 25.69 2.27 -6.79
C MET A 501 25.01 3.05 -5.68
N LEU A 502 25.60 4.19 -5.32
CA LEU A 502 25.08 5.14 -4.33
C LEU A 502 24.43 6.33 -5.06
N ASP A 503 23.24 6.74 -4.63
CA ASP A 503 22.49 7.93 -5.03
C ASP A 503 22.05 8.00 -6.51
N GLY A 504 22.45 7.06 -7.33
CA GLY A 504 22.00 6.95 -8.70
C GLY A 504 22.45 5.64 -9.32
N PRO A 505 21.63 5.04 -10.21
CA PRO A 505 21.94 3.78 -10.85
C PRO A 505 23.05 3.89 -11.90
N TYR A 506 23.34 5.10 -12.38
CA TYR A 506 24.30 5.37 -13.47
C TYR A 506 25.26 6.49 -13.07
N ALA A 507 26.53 6.35 -13.47
CA ALA A 507 27.59 7.32 -13.21
C ALA A 507 27.64 8.41 -14.32
N ASN A 508 26.50 8.95 -14.71
CA ASN A 508 26.38 10.00 -15.71
C ASN A 508 25.87 11.30 -15.09
N SER A 509 25.79 12.38 -15.87
CA SER A 509 25.37 13.70 -15.39
C SER A 509 23.90 13.77 -14.97
N THR A 510 23.06 12.88 -15.46
CA THR A 510 21.63 12.82 -15.08
C THR A 510 21.45 12.29 -13.67
N TRP A 511 22.18 11.22 -13.34
CA TRP A 511 21.99 10.49 -12.10
C TRP A 511 23.07 10.76 -11.05
N ASN A 512 24.28 11.10 -11.48
CA ASN A 512 25.43 11.33 -10.60
C ASN A 512 25.72 10.16 -9.63
N GLY A 513 25.36 8.94 -10.04
CA GLY A 513 25.55 7.74 -9.23
C GLY A 513 27.03 7.43 -9.02
N LYS A 514 27.38 6.97 -7.82
CA LYS A 514 28.74 6.61 -7.43
C LYS A 514 28.83 5.11 -7.19
N GLU A 515 29.72 4.41 -7.91
CA GLU A 515 30.02 3.01 -7.58
C GLU A 515 30.74 2.95 -6.22
N ILE A 516 30.23 2.13 -5.33
CA ILE A 516 30.77 1.94 -3.98
C ILE A 516 31.29 0.53 -3.73
N ALA A 517 30.84 -0.46 -4.52
CA ALA A 517 31.31 -1.83 -4.44
C ALA A 517 30.97 -2.63 -5.70
N VAL A 518 31.63 -3.78 -5.86
CA VAL A 518 31.35 -4.74 -6.91
C VAL A 518 31.30 -6.14 -6.30
N LEU A 519 30.32 -6.95 -6.72
CA LEU A 519 30.22 -8.37 -6.43
C LEU A 519 30.27 -9.14 -7.73
N ASP A 520 31.31 -9.98 -7.90
CA ASP A 520 31.38 -10.93 -9.00
C ASP A 520 30.72 -12.25 -8.60
N VAL A 521 29.79 -12.71 -9.43
CA VAL A 521 29.07 -13.98 -9.27
C VAL A 521 29.53 -14.92 -10.39
N ASP A 522 30.22 -15.99 -10.03
CA ASP A 522 30.74 -16.97 -10.99
C ASP A 522 29.60 -17.66 -11.75
N ALA A 523 29.85 -18.04 -13.00
CA ALA A 523 28.89 -18.76 -13.83
C ALA A 523 28.44 -20.11 -13.20
N ASN A 524 29.32 -20.73 -12.41
CA ASN A 524 29.03 -21.95 -11.65
C ASN A 524 28.58 -21.69 -10.21
N ALA A 525 28.27 -20.45 -9.85
CA ALA A 525 27.76 -20.11 -8.52
C ALA A 525 26.47 -20.87 -8.22
N SER A 526 26.17 -21.02 -6.94
CA SER A 526 25.01 -21.80 -6.46
C SER A 526 23.70 -21.28 -7.06
N LYS A 527 22.88 -22.19 -7.55
CA LYS A 527 21.47 -21.93 -7.91
C LYS A 527 20.55 -21.87 -6.68
N GLU A 528 21.03 -22.26 -5.51
CA GLU A 528 20.36 -22.01 -4.24
C GLU A 528 20.72 -20.63 -3.75
N VAL A 529 19.75 -19.95 -3.13
CA VAL A 529 19.96 -18.61 -2.59
C VAL A 529 21.02 -18.59 -1.49
N ARG A 530 21.94 -17.65 -1.60
CA ARG A 530 23.03 -17.44 -0.65
C ARG A 530 23.19 -15.97 -0.31
N TYR A 531 23.74 -15.71 0.88
CA TYR A 531 24.22 -14.39 1.25
C TYR A 531 25.64 -14.20 0.75
N TYR A 532 25.87 -13.12 0.04
CA TYR A 532 27.19 -12.67 -0.38
C TYR A 532 27.56 -11.40 0.36
N ASN A 533 28.75 -11.36 0.91
CA ASN A 533 29.25 -10.24 1.68
C ASN A 533 30.14 -9.36 0.80
N VAL A 534 29.83 -8.08 0.75
CA VAL A 534 30.55 -7.08 -0.04
C VAL A 534 31.04 -5.98 0.87
N LYS A 535 32.36 -5.72 0.88
CA LYS A 535 32.91 -4.59 1.62
C LYS A 535 32.59 -3.28 0.92
N VAL A 536 32.06 -2.31 1.65
CA VAL A 536 31.69 -0.99 1.15
C VAL A 536 32.35 0.15 1.95
N PRO A 537 33.67 0.32 1.83
CA PRO A 537 34.41 1.33 2.59
C PRO A 537 33.90 2.75 2.35
N ALA A 538 33.30 3.03 1.20
CA ALA A 538 32.74 4.33 0.86
C ALA A 538 31.52 4.73 1.71
N VAL A 539 30.94 3.80 2.49
CA VAL A 539 29.86 4.08 3.44
C VAL A 539 30.37 4.36 4.86
N GLU A 540 31.66 4.19 5.10
CA GLU A 540 32.27 4.55 6.38
C GLU A 540 32.16 6.06 6.61
N GLY A 541 31.55 6.44 7.74
CA GLY A 541 31.28 7.84 8.07
C GLY A 541 30.16 8.49 7.26
N LEU A 542 29.47 7.76 6.37
CA LEU A 542 28.34 8.28 5.60
C LEU A 542 27.21 8.71 6.53
N THR A 543 26.67 9.90 6.29
CA THR A 543 25.53 10.46 7.03
C THR A 543 24.44 10.93 6.06
N GLY A 544 23.21 11.00 6.53
CA GLY A 544 22.08 11.45 5.73
C GLY A 544 21.30 10.33 5.05
N LYS A 545 20.43 10.69 4.13
CA LYS A 545 19.62 9.75 3.32
C LYS A 545 20.32 9.44 2.01
N HIS A 546 20.41 8.17 1.67
CA HIS A 546 21.08 7.71 0.45
C HIS A 546 20.33 6.55 -0.19
N ALA A 547 20.24 6.58 -1.52
CA ALA A 547 19.70 5.50 -2.32
C ALA A 547 20.77 4.47 -2.64
N ILE A 548 20.39 3.19 -2.67
CA ILE A 548 21.27 2.07 -3.06
C ILE A 548 20.68 1.38 -4.27
N TYR A 549 21.49 1.21 -5.31
CA TYR A 549 21.11 0.50 -6.52
C TYR A 549 22.05 -0.66 -6.79
N LEU A 550 21.49 -1.76 -7.26
CA LEU A 550 22.21 -2.94 -7.75
C LEU A 550 22.06 -2.98 -9.26
N LYS A 551 23.15 -2.75 -10.00
CA LYS A 551 23.20 -2.88 -11.45
C LYS A 551 23.82 -4.21 -11.80
N VAL A 552 23.10 -5.06 -12.53
CA VAL A 552 23.54 -6.38 -12.96
C VAL A 552 24.16 -6.28 -14.33
N GLU A 553 25.38 -6.78 -14.49
CA GLU A 553 26.11 -6.86 -15.76
C GLU A 553 26.53 -8.31 -16.02
N GLY A 554 26.61 -8.70 -17.28
CA GLY A 554 27.05 -10.03 -17.71
C GLY A 554 26.83 -10.24 -19.19
N GLU A 555 27.06 -11.44 -19.68
CA GLU A 555 26.89 -11.75 -21.09
C GLU A 555 25.50 -12.36 -21.37
N GLY A 556 24.95 -12.03 -22.55
CA GLY A 556 23.69 -12.57 -23.04
C GLY A 556 22.44 -11.79 -22.58
N ASN A 557 21.28 -12.20 -23.11
CA ASN A 557 20.00 -11.56 -22.89
C ASN A 557 19.09 -12.33 -21.90
N GLU A 558 19.58 -13.43 -21.37
CA GLU A 558 18.86 -14.24 -20.39
C GLU A 558 19.08 -13.69 -18.97
N GLY A 559 18.16 -13.98 -18.07
CA GLY A 559 18.31 -13.62 -16.66
C GLY A 559 19.53 -14.29 -16.03
N LEU A 560 20.35 -13.51 -15.34
CA LEU A 560 21.61 -13.95 -14.75
C LEU A 560 21.46 -14.35 -13.28
N VAL A 561 20.67 -13.58 -12.52
CA VAL A 561 20.49 -13.78 -11.08
C VAL A 561 19.04 -13.54 -10.66
N ASP A 562 18.65 -14.24 -9.59
CA ASP A 562 17.46 -13.90 -8.79
C ASP A 562 17.93 -13.14 -7.55
N ILE A 563 17.40 -11.95 -7.30
CA ILE A 563 17.73 -11.13 -6.13
C ILE A 563 16.62 -11.27 -5.08
N TYR A 564 17.00 -11.72 -3.89
CA TYR A 564 16.10 -11.92 -2.75
C TYR A 564 16.07 -10.73 -1.80
N GLY A 565 17.12 -9.96 -1.73
CA GLY A 565 17.19 -8.78 -0.90
C GLY A 565 18.60 -8.36 -0.54
N LEU A 566 18.70 -7.31 0.27
CA LEU A 566 19.97 -6.77 0.75
C LEU A 566 19.84 -6.18 2.16
N GLY A 567 20.98 -5.90 2.76
CA GLY A 567 21.09 -5.19 4.02
C GLY A 567 22.52 -4.89 4.37
N PHE A 568 22.72 -4.05 5.38
CA PHE A 568 24.06 -3.70 5.86
C PHE A 568 24.36 -4.39 7.18
N ALA A 569 25.61 -4.70 7.42
CA ALA A 569 26.14 -5.14 8.70
C ALA A 569 27.24 -4.21 9.17
N LYS A 570 27.36 -4.01 10.49
CA LYS A 570 28.45 -3.22 11.06
C LYS A 570 29.78 -3.89 10.85
N SER A 571 30.86 -3.10 10.75
CA SER A 571 32.22 -3.58 10.49
C SER A 571 32.73 -4.59 11.53
N ASP A 572 32.26 -4.49 12.79
CA ASP A 572 32.59 -5.42 13.87
C ASP A 572 31.85 -6.76 13.79
N LYS A 573 30.88 -6.88 12.91
CA LYS A 573 30.10 -8.11 12.69
C LYS A 573 30.66 -8.88 11.50
N LYS A 574 31.21 -10.07 11.75
CA LYS A 574 31.52 -11.00 10.67
C LYS A 574 30.23 -11.57 10.11
N PHE A 575 29.80 -11.07 8.97
CA PHE A 575 28.74 -11.70 8.21
C PHE A 575 29.34 -12.85 7.41
N PRO A 576 28.81 -14.08 7.51
CA PRO A 576 29.38 -15.21 6.76
C PRO A 576 29.16 -14.99 5.26
N ASP A 577 30.26 -14.95 4.51
CA ASP A 577 30.22 -14.89 3.06
C ASP A 577 29.85 -16.25 2.45
N ASN A 578 29.16 -16.24 1.31
CA ASN A 578 28.74 -17.41 0.55
C ASN A 578 27.99 -18.47 1.40
N THR A 579 27.11 -18.00 2.29
CA THR A 579 26.36 -18.85 3.20
C THR A 579 24.93 -19.06 2.69
N PRO A 580 24.41 -20.33 2.69
CA PRO A 580 23.04 -20.57 2.29
C PRO A 580 22.03 -19.74 3.08
N MET A 581 21.10 -19.09 2.38
CA MET A 581 19.91 -18.51 2.97
C MET A 581 18.90 -19.66 3.23
N LEU A 582 18.57 -19.89 4.49
CA LEU A 582 17.62 -20.93 4.83
C LEU A 582 16.19 -20.44 4.55
N LEU A 583 15.60 -20.96 3.49
CA LEU A 583 14.19 -20.74 3.21
C LEU A 583 13.33 -21.56 4.18
N PRO A 584 12.19 -21.01 4.64
CA PRO A 584 11.32 -21.75 5.54
C PRO A 584 10.68 -22.96 4.86
N GLU A 585 10.73 -24.10 5.54
CA GLU A 585 10.01 -25.30 5.13
C GLU A 585 9.25 -25.83 6.34
N VAL A 586 7.98 -26.17 6.17
CA VAL A 586 7.15 -26.79 7.20
C VAL A 586 6.57 -28.09 6.68
N LYS A 587 6.73 -29.14 7.46
CA LYS A 587 6.10 -30.43 7.23
C LYS A 587 5.31 -30.84 8.46
N ILE A 588 4.09 -31.28 8.26
CA ILE A 588 3.20 -31.75 9.31
C ILE A 588 2.96 -33.24 9.11
N THR A 589 3.10 -34.04 10.17
CA THR A 589 2.75 -35.45 10.17
C THR A 589 1.69 -35.73 11.22
N VAL A 590 0.75 -36.60 10.90
CA VAL A 590 -0.25 -37.13 11.80
C VAL A 590 -0.03 -38.65 11.89
N ASP A 591 0.18 -39.16 13.11
CA ASP A 591 0.45 -40.58 13.39
C ASP A 591 1.56 -41.14 12.49
N GLY A 592 2.60 -40.32 12.26
CA GLY A 592 3.77 -40.69 11.46
C GLY A 592 3.61 -40.55 9.94
N LYS A 593 2.44 -40.20 9.43
CA LYS A 593 2.20 -39.94 8.00
C LYS A 593 2.25 -38.45 7.71
N GLU A 594 3.04 -38.06 6.71
CA GLU A 594 3.07 -36.68 6.24
C GLU A 594 1.73 -36.32 5.56
N ILE A 595 1.15 -35.20 5.95
CA ILE A 595 -0.08 -34.68 5.35
C ILE A 595 0.24 -33.61 4.32
N ALA A 596 -0.55 -33.60 3.24
CA ALA A 596 -0.41 -32.57 2.20
C ALA A 596 -0.82 -31.19 2.74
N ILE A 597 0.08 -30.22 2.65
CA ILE A 597 -0.22 -28.83 3.00
C ILE A 597 -0.75 -28.13 1.74
N PRO A 598 -1.96 -27.56 1.76
CA PRO A 598 -2.51 -26.84 0.62
C PRO A 598 -1.70 -25.57 0.37
N LYS A 599 -1.54 -25.21 -0.89
CA LYS A 599 -0.84 -23.97 -1.31
C LYS A 599 -1.70 -22.73 -1.13
N MET A 600 -3.00 -22.87 -1.15
CA MET A 600 -3.98 -21.79 -1.07
C MET A 600 -4.74 -21.84 0.24
N PRO A 601 -5.04 -20.69 0.85
CA PRO A 601 -5.91 -20.65 2.02
C PRO A 601 -7.35 -21.03 1.65
N VAL A 602 -8.09 -21.45 2.65
CA VAL A 602 -9.53 -21.67 2.57
C VAL A 602 -10.27 -20.62 3.39
N PHE A 603 -11.53 -20.44 3.08
CA PHE A 603 -12.40 -19.57 3.84
C PHE A 603 -12.63 -20.14 5.25
N SER A 604 -12.41 -19.33 6.25
CA SER A 604 -12.77 -19.58 7.64
C SER A 604 -13.54 -18.37 8.19
N THR A 605 -14.07 -18.47 9.38
CA THR A 605 -14.85 -17.40 9.99
C THR A 605 -14.05 -16.74 11.12
N ASN A 606 -13.91 -15.43 11.10
CA ASN A 606 -13.28 -14.66 12.17
C ASN A 606 -14.23 -14.40 13.36
N LYS A 607 -13.76 -13.69 14.38
CA LYS A 607 -14.53 -13.32 15.58
C LYS A 607 -15.85 -12.59 15.30
N ASN A 608 -15.94 -11.87 14.17
CA ASN A 608 -17.10 -11.10 13.75
C ASN A 608 -18.05 -11.88 12.82
N GLY A 609 -17.75 -13.17 12.55
CA GLY A 609 -18.54 -13.99 11.64
C GLY A 609 -18.22 -13.79 10.15
N TYR A 610 -17.18 -13.02 9.84
CA TYR A 610 -16.75 -12.76 8.47
C TYR A 610 -15.73 -13.76 7.97
N THR A 611 -15.69 -13.94 6.66
CA THR A 611 -14.75 -14.85 6.01
C THR A 611 -13.31 -14.37 6.13
N ASP A 612 -12.43 -15.25 6.57
CA ASP A 612 -10.99 -15.00 6.69
C ASP A 612 -10.21 -16.02 5.84
N LEU A 613 -9.28 -15.54 5.02
CA LEU A 613 -8.44 -16.33 4.13
C LEU A 613 -7.06 -16.68 4.71
N CYS A 614 -6.82 -16.42 5.98
CA CYS A 614 -5.54 -16.69 6.61
C CYS A 614 -5.32 -18.16 6.98
N HIS A 615 -6.33 -19.00 6.83
CA HIS A 615 -6.30 -20.39 7.24
C HIS A 615 -6.12 -21.36 6.05
N TYR A 616 -5.40 -22.44 6.29
CA TYR A 616 -5.16 -23.51 5.33
C TYR A 616 -5.77 -24.81 5.86
N GLN A 617 -6.76 -25.34 5.15
CA GLN A 617 -7.43 -26.56 5.55
C GLN A 617 -6.72 -27.76 4.96
N THR A 618 -6.43 -28.76 5.81
CA THR A 618 -5.91 -30.07 5.40
C THR A 618 -6.70 -31.16 6.09
N TYR A 619 -6.61 -32.37 5.56
CA TYR A 619 -7.41 -33.50 6.02
C TYR A 619 -6.52 -34.63 6.49
N ALA A 620 -6.74 -35.06 7.73
CA ALA A 620 -6.20 -36.28 8.29
C ALA A 620 -7.14 -36.77 9.40
N PRO A 621 -7.51 -38.05 9.44
CA PRO A 621 -8.37 -38.54 10.52
C PRO A 621 -7.68 -38.37 11.87
N LEU A 622 -8.28 -37.57 12.75
CA LEU A 622 -7.77 -37.34 14.10
C LEU A 622 -8.64 -38.01 15.14
N THR A 623 -7.98 -38.60 16.10
CA THR A 623 -8.56 -39.06 17.37
C THR A 623 -7.89 -38.34 18.52
N ASP A 624 -8.45 -38.38 19.72
CA ASP A 624 -7.84 -37.77 20.91
C ASP A 624 -6.45 -38.34 21.26
N LYS A 625 -6.07 -39.48 20.64
CA LYS A 625 -4.76 -40.14 20.80
C LYS A 625 -3.80 -39.87 19.66
N SER A 626 -4.24 -39.18 18.60
CA SER A 626 -3.40 -38.88 17.43
C SER A 626 -2.24 -37.98 17.81
N VAL A 627 -1.08 -38.25 17.21
CA VAL A 627 0.16 -37.52 17.46
C VAL A 627 0.47 -36.61 16.25
N ILE A 628 0.37 -35.33 16.46
CA ILE A 628 0.74 -34.31 15.45
C ILE A 628 2.19 -33.89 15.70
N LYS A 629 3.05 -34.07 14.70
CA LYS A 629 4.43 -33.56 14.72
C LYS A 629 4.65 -32.55 13.61
N VAL A 630 5.39 -31.48 13.92
CA VAL A 630 5.74 -30.44 12.99
C VAL A 630 7.26 -30.37 12.85
N ASN A 631 7.75 -30.52 11.65
CA ASN A 631 9.16 -30.33 11.31
C ASN A 631 9.32 -29.04 10.54
N VAL A 632 10.18 -28.15 11.03
CA VAL A 632 10.43 -26.85 10.40
C VAL A 632 11.90 -26.71 10.02
N LYS A 633 12.14 -26.09 8.87
CA LYS A 633 13.44 -25.52 8.49
C LYS A 633 13.32 -24.02 8.42
N GLY A 634 14.44 -23.32 8.64
CA GLY A 634 14.49 -21.86 8.57
C GLY A 634 13.88 -21.17 9.78
N PRO A 635 13.58 -19.88 9.66
CA PRO A 635 13.16 -19.01 10.77
C PRO A 635 11.65 -19.13 11.03
N VAL A 636 11.19 -20.28 11.45
CA VAL A 636 9.78 -20.56 11.78
C VAL A 636 9.66 -21.10 13.20
N LYS A 637 8.75 -20.54 13.98
CA LYS A 637 8.23 -21.18 15.21
C LYS A 637 6.86 -21.76 14.95
N TYR A 638 6.46 -22.75 15.74
CA TYR A 638 5.14 -23.35 15.63
C TYR A 638 4.51 -23.64 16.99
N GLU A 639 3.20 -23.71 16.99
CA GLU A 639 2.37 -24.10 18.12
C GLU A 639 1.34 -25.10 17.62
N VAL A 640 1.16 -26.21 18.36
CA VAL A 640 0.16 -27.25 18.05
C VAL A 640 -0.97 -27.11 19.05
N GLY A 641 -2.17 -26.85 18.56
CA GLY A 641 -3.38 -26.81 19.37
C GLY A 641 -3.83 -28.17 19.85
N LYS A 642 -4.69 -28.19 20.85
CA LYS A 642 -5.31 -29.46 21.33
C LYS A 642 -6.23 -30.03 20.25
N ILE A 643 -6.29 -31.37 20.19
CA ILE A 643 -7.28 -32.06 19.37
C ILE A 643 -8.62 -31.94 20.11
N THR A 644 -9.63 -31.46 19.43
CA THR A 644 -11.00 -31.32 19.95
C THR A 644 -11.97 -31.71 18.84
N ASP A 645 -12.87 -32.61 19.10
CA ASP A 645 -13.89 -33.08 18.13
C ASP A 645 -13.30 -33.51 16.78
N GLY A 646 -12.17 -34.25 16.82
CA GLY A 646 -11.48 -34.70 15.60
C GLY A 646 -10.79 -33.59 14.79
N ARG A 647 -10.54 -32.42 15.39
CA ARG A 647 -9.92 -31.28 14.76
C ARG A 647 -8.74 -30.76 15.56
N ALA A 648 -7.76 -30.20 14.87
CA ALA A 648 -6.62 -29.55 15.49
C ALA A 648 -6.14 -28.36 14.64
N THR A 649 -5.41 -27.47 15.28
CA THR A 649 -4.73 -26.34 14.60
C THR A 649 -3.23 -26.46 14.76
N VAL A 650 -2.49 -26.13 13.71
CA VAL A 650 -1.05 -25.87 13.78
C VAL A 650 -0.82 -24.44 13.34
N LYS A 651 -0.41 -23.61 14.28
CA LYS A 651 -0.05 -22.22 14.01
C LYS A 651 1.46 -22.14 13.79
N CYS A 652 1.85 -21.58 12.68
CA CYS A 652 3.26 -21.36 12.36
C CYS A 652 3.50 -19.86 12.12
N THR A 653 4.60 -19.33 12.70
CA THR A 653 4.97 -17.91 12.57
C THR A 653 6.35 -17.82 11.93
N HIS A 654 6.46 -17.12 10.82
CA HIS A 654 7.73 -16.79 10.20
C HIS A 654 8.42 -15.66 10.99
N LEU A 655 9.57 -15.93 11.58
CA LEU A 655 10.22 -15.02 12.53
C LEU A 655 10.79 -13.75 11.91
N ILE A 656 11.09 -13.77 10.59
CA ILE A 656 11.62 -12.60 9.88
C ILE A 656 10.49 -11.76 9.27
N LEU A 657 9.49 -12.43 8.67
CA LEU A 657 8.39 -11.74 7.97
C LEU A 657 7.22 -11.39 8.90
N GLY A 658 7.21 -11.91 10.13
CA GLY A 658 6.08 -11.78 11.05
C GLY A 658 4.81 -12.51 10.58
N LYS A 659 4.89 -13.25 9.47
CA LYS A 659 3.74 -13.91 8.85
C LYS A 659 3.30 -15.10 9.66
N GLU A 660 2.02 -15.15 9.97
CA GLU A 660 1.38 -16.31 10.59
C GLU A 660 0.60 -17.12 9.56
N LYS A 661 0.67 -18.45 9.70
CA LYS A 661 -0.17 -19.38 8.96
C LYS A 661 -0.78 -20.38 9.92
N ILE A 662 -2.07 -20.58 9.77
CA ILE A 662 -2.83 -21.53 10.59
C ILE A 662 -3.27 -22.67 9.68
N PHE A 663 -2.83 -23.87 9.99
CA PHE A 663 -3.26 -25.09 9.33
C PHE A 663 -4.37 -25.74 10.17
N LEU A 664 -5.53 -25.87 9.58
CA LEU A 664 -6.68 -26.56 10.17
C LEU A 664 -6.61 -28.02 9.72
N ILE A 665 -6.49 -28.95 10.65
CA ILE A 665 -6.49 -30.38 10.39
C ILE A 665 -7.84 -30.94 10.82
N ASN A 666 -8.57 -31.52 9.88
CA ASN A 666 -9.92 -32.09 10.09
C ASN A 666 -9.93 -33.58 9.77
#